data_0fd1da37689a2dbb8cade21b3006ca74
#
_entry.id   0fd1da37689a2dbb8cade21b3006ca74
#
_cell.length_a   1.000
_cell.length_b   1.000
_cell.length_c   1.000
_cell.angle_alpha   90.00
_cell.angle_beta   90.00
_cell.angle_gamma   90.00
#
_symmetry.space_group_name_H-M   'P 1'
#
loop_
_entity.id
_entity.type
_entity.pdbx_description
1 polymer ?
#
loop_
_entity_poly.entity_id
_entity_poly.type
_entity_poly.pdbx_seq_one_letter_code
_entity_poly.pdbx_strand_id
1 'polypeptide(L)'
;MLGSTHGTFTTDLRARVVACGEQPDRTVVHGVAAVEGDTDVSGRPLHAPVPDLDRFFRPEVVAVVGASDTEGRPNTGITRQLLDWAGRVGARVVPVHPTRTAVFGIPCVPSVAGLDGSVDLAVLLVADPLPVIEELAASKVRFAVAFASGFAETGEAGARAQERLAAAVARSGLRLLGPNTNLNAFERFREDLEGPAVALITQSGHQGRPVFTLQELGVRLSHWAPTGNEADLETADFISYFAHRPEVGAIACYVEGLKDGRSFLLAADQAARNRVPVVAVKVGRTEAGARTAASHTGKLTGADRVVDAAMRQFGVIRVDGLDQLQDTAALLARARPPVADGVVVYSISGGTGAHFSDLATAAGLSLPTLSEAKQDELHQWIPDYLSVANPVDNGGHPVGDWRGRKIIDAILDDPAVGVLICPITGPFPPMSDRLAQDLVDAAERTDKLICVVWGSPVGTEEAYRTTLLGSSRVATFRTFGNCIGAVKAYLDHHRFTTGYRSPFDEAPRTPSPSLRKARALMRPGHRLSEHAAKQLLRAYGIRVPREQLVTSAAAAVRAAGLVGYPVVMKASGPRLAHKTELGLVKVGLTSASQIRDAYRELTDIARYEGIDLDGVLVCQMVGRGVEMVVGVTHDALFGPTVTVGLGGVLVEVLNDAAVRVPPFGEHEARAMLGELRGRALLDGVRGAPPADVDALVEVVLRVQRMALELDGDLAELDINPLMVLPRGQGAVALDALAVCREGAAS
;
A
#
# COMPACT_ATOMS: atom_id res chain seq x y z
N MET A 1 -78.19 -2.37 -20.90
CA MET A 1 -78.45 -1.22 -21.77
C MET A 1 -77.27 -0.31 -21.66
N LEU A 2 -76.42 -0.34 -22.65
CA LEU A 2 -76.01 0.75 -23.56
C LEU A 2 -75.54 2.01 -22.80
N GLY A 3 -74.33 2.49 -22.94
CA GLY A 3 -73.69 2.81 -24.17
C GLY A 3 -72.22 3.23 -23.96
N SER A 4 -71.47 3.01 -24.99
CA SER A 4 -70.11 3.37 -25.26
C SER A 4 -69.86 4.87 -25.38
N THR A 5 -68.66 5.37 -24.92
CA THR A 5 -67.99 6.43 -25.66
C THR A 5 -66.46 6.29 -25.47
N HIS A 6 -65.81 6.20 -26.61
CA HIS A 6 -64.34 6.29 -26.75
C HIS A 6 -63.85 7.68 -26.35
N GLY A 7 -62.77 7.70 -25.58
CA GLY A 7 -61.94 8.89 -25.31
C GLY A 7 -60.48 8.48 -25.24
N THR A 8 -59.78 8.65 -26.34
CA THR A 8 -58.32 8.57 -26.44
C THR A 8 -57.67 9.66 -25.59
N PHE A 9 -56.96 9.28 -24.53
CA PHE A 9 -56.03 10.15 -23.87
C PHE A 9 -54.62 9.58 -24.02
N THR A 10 -53.86 10.17 -24.90
CA THR A 10 -52.42 10.11 -24.94
C THR A 10 -51.88 10.88 -23.74
N THR A 11 -51.43 10.18 -22.73
CA THR A 11 -50.65 10.77 -21.62
C THR A 11 -49.17 10.44 -21.82
N ASP A 12 -48.49 11.48 -22.15
CA ASP A 12 -47.04 11.66 -22.21
C ASP A 12 -46.45 11.36 -20.81
N LEU A 13 -45.93 10.15 -20.60
CA LEU A 13 -45.12 9.79 -19.40
C LEU A 13 -43.69 10.25 -19.62
N ARG A 14 -43.45 11.56 -19.47
CA ARG A 14 -42.13 12.06 -19.20
C ARG A 14 -41.72 11.58 -17.80
N ALA A 15 -40.96 10.50 -17.77
CA ALA A 15 -40.20 10.09 -16.59
C ALA A 15 -39.40 11.27 -16.06
N ARG A 16 -39.71 11.71 -14.85
CA ARG A 16 -38.79 12.54 -14.06
C ARG A 16 -37.59 11.67 -13.74
N VAL A 17 -36.55 11.84 -14.52
CA VAL A 17 -35.18 11.48 -14.08
C VAL A 17 -34.87 12.37 -12.89
N VAL A 18 -34.98 11.82 -11.70
CA VAL A 18 -34.38 12.41 -10.51
C VAL A 18 -32.87 12.35 -10.77
N ALA A 19 -32.28 13.51 -11.02
CA ALA A 19 -30.84 13.66 -11.14
C ALA A 19 -30.24 13.17 -9.83
N CYS A 20 -29.64 12.00 -9.84
CA CYS A 20 -28.70 11.55 -8.83
C CYS A 20 -27.58 12.58 -8.82
N GLY A 21 -27.33 13.22 -7.68
CA GLY A 21 -26.34 14.27 -7.54
C GLY A 21 -25.01 13.83 -8.14
N GLU A 22 -24.52 14.63 -9.07
CA GLU A 22 -23.22 14.47 -9.68
C GLU A 22 -22.16 14.38 -8.58
N GLN A 23 -21.47 13.24 -8.51
CA GLN A 23 -20.21 13.17 -7.79
C GLN A 23 -19.31 14.26 -8.41
N PRO A 24 -18.55 15.01 -7.59
CA PRO A 24 -17.60 15.97 -8.14
C PRO A 24 -16.71 15.25 -9.14
N ASP A 25 -16.70 15.77 -10.34
CA ASP A 25 -16.09 15.28 -11.57
C ASP A 25 -14.79 14.51 -11.24
N ARG A 26 -14.88 13.17 -11.25
CA ARG A 26 -13.69 12.33 -11.41
C ARG A 26 -13.27 12.54 -12.85
N THR A 27 -12.49 13.57 -13.08
CA THR A 27 -11.74 13.70 -14.32
C THR A 27 -10.84 12.47 -14.34
N VAL A 28 -11.31 11.39 -14.97
CA VAL A 28 -10.46 10.25 -15.31
C VAL A 28 -9.35 10.86 -16.12
N VAL A 29 -8.19 11.02 -15.52
CA VAL A 29 -6.98 11.38 -16.25
C VAL A 29 -6.78 10.21 -17.20
N HIS A 30 -7.29 10.38 -18.43
CA HIS A 30 -7.07 9.42 -19.50
C HIS A 30 -5.56 9.17 -19.51
N GLY A 31 -5.18 7.93 -19.27
CA GLY A 31 -3.81 7.53 -19.03
C GLY A 31 -2.91 8.27 -20.00
N VAL A 32 -1.90 8.94 -19.46
CA VAL A 32 -0.76 9.36 -20.27
C VAL A 32 -0.32 8.08 -20.96
N ALA A 33 -0.52 8.01 -22.28
CA ALA A 33 -0.07 6.87 -23.06
C ALA A 33 1.38 6.62 -22.63
N ALA A 34 1.66 5.42 -22.10
CA ALA A 34 2.98 5.09 -21.62
C ALA A 34 3.93 5.40 -22.76
N VAL A 35 4.77 6.42 -22.59
CA VAL A 35 5.83 6.72 -23.53
C VAL A 35 6.80 5.57 -23.36
N GLU A 36 6.82 4.64 -24.32
CA GLU A 36 7.80 3.55 -24.31
C GLU A 36 9.18 4.17 -24.13
N GLY A 37 9.85 3.86 -23.00
CA GLY A 37 11.20 4.32 -22.69
C GLY A 37 11.32 5.44 -21.64
N ASP A 38 10.23 5.94 -21.00
CA ASP A 38 10.38 6.90 -19.89
C ASP A 38 10.81 6.16 -18.61
N THR A 39 12.10 6.30 -18.28
CA THR A 39 12.72 5.67 -17.12
C THR A 39 13.37 6.70 -16.22
N ASP A 40 13.50 6.36 -14.94
CA ASP A 40 14.32 7.11 -14.01
C ASP A 40 15.83 6.89 -14.32
N VAL A 41 16.69 7.59 -13.59
CA VAL A 41 18.13 7.55 -13.75
C VAL A 41 18.76 6.16 -13.51
N SER A 42 18.04 5.24 -12.84
CA SER A 42 18.45 3.84 -12.66
C SER A 42 18.02 2.93 -13.81
N GLY A 43 17.26 3.44 -14.78
CA GLY A 43 16.69 2.69 -15.89
C GLY A 43 15.37 1.99 -15.55
N ARG A 44 14.75 2.28 -14.41
CA ARG A 44 13.47 1.71 -14.00
C ARG A 44 12.31 2.50 -14.59
N PRO A 45 11.21 1.84 -15.02
CA PRO A 45 10.05 2.53 -15.59
C PRO A 45 9.42 3.51 -14.59
N LEU A 46 8.96 4.65 -15.12
CA LEU A 46 8.23 5.69 -14.36
C LEU A 46 6.71 5.56 -14.51
N HIS A 47 6.24 4.78 -15.46
CA HIS A 47 4.84 4.53 -15.73
C HIS A 47 4.60 3.05 -15.95
N ALA A 48 3.48 2.53 -15.45
CA ALA A 48 2.99 1.21 -15.82
C ALA A 48 1.94 1.37 -16.92
N PRO A 49 1.93 0.48 -17.95
CA PRO A 49 0.81 0.44 -18.88
C PRO A 49 -0.46 0.03 -18.16
N VAL A 50 -1.59 0.61 -18.55
CA VAL A 50 -2.90 0.14 -18.11
C VAL A 50 -3.28 -1.01 -19.05
N PRO A 51 -3.39 -2.26 -18.56
CA PRO A 51 -3.74 -3.36 -19.45
C PRO A 51 -5.20 -3.25 -19.89
N ASP A 52 -5.45 -3.53 -21.17
CA ASP A 52 -6.83 -3.68 -21.67
C ASP A 52 -7.33 -5.09 -21.33
N LEU A 53 -8.10 -5.21 -20.23
CA LEU A 53 -8.68 -6.48 -19.76
C LEU A 53 -10.20 -6.58 -20.01
N ASP A 54 -10.78 -5.68 -20.80
CA ASP A 54 -12.24 -5.68 -21.06
C ASP A 54 -12.71 -7.00 -21.64
N ARG A 55 -11.99 -7.54 -22.63
CA ARG A 55 -12.29 -8.83 -23.26
C ARG A 55 -11.91 -10.04 -22.40
N PHE A 56 -11.09 -9.85 -21.38
CA PHE A 56 -10.86 -10.89 -20.36
C PHE A 56 -12.09 -11.09 -19.48
N PHE A 57 -12.66 -10.00 -18.95
CA PHE A 57 -13.80 -10.06 -18.06
C PHE A 57 -15.15 -10.19 -18.81
N ARG A 58 -15.24 -9.73 -20.05
CA ARG A 58 -16.43 -9.79 -20.90
C ARG A 58 -16.08 -10.31 -22.30
N PRO A 59 -15.66 -11.60 -22.40
CA PRO A 59 -15.36 -12.22 -23.69
C PRO A 59 -16.65 -12.47 -24.47
N GLU A 60 -16.59 -12.38 -25.79
CA GLU A 60 -17.68 -12.80 -26.69
C GLU A 60 -17.58 -14.29 -27.02
N VAL A 61 -16.34 -14.81 -27.13
CA VAL A 61 -16.07 -16.22 -27.43
C VAL A 61 -15.05 -16.80 -26.46
N VAL A 62 -15.40 -17.92 -25.84
CA VAL A 62 -14.57 -18.64 -24.88
C VAL A 62 -14.27 -20.05 -25.38
N ALA A 63 -13.00 -20.38 -25.59
CA ALA A 63 -12.55 -21.75 -25.84
C ALA A 63 -12.32 -22.48 -24.51
N VAL A 64 -12.80 -23.70 -24.35
CA VAL A 64 -12.57 -24.54 -23.17
C VAL A 64 -11.74 -25.74 -23.58
N VAL A 65 -10.44 -25.71 -23.30
CA VAL A 65 -9.49 -26.76 -23.68
C VAL A 65 -9.47 -27.84 -22.60
N GLY A 66 -9.76 -29.08 -22.99
CA GLY A 66 -9.95 -30.19 -22.04
C GLY A 66 -11.36 -30.27 -21.48
N ALA A 67 -12.36 -29.68 -22.16
CA ALA A 67 -13.76 -29.75 -21.79
C ALA A 67 -14.25 -31.20 -21.66
N SER A 68 -15.13 -31.47 -20.72
CA SER A 68 -15.69 -32.80 -20.46
C SER A 68 -17.14 -32.73 -19.99
N ASP A 69 -17.93 -33.74 -20.40
CA ASP A 69 -19.27 -34.03 -19.90
C ASP A 69 -19.38 -35.40 -19.22
N THR A 70 -18.24 -36.08 -18.99
CA THR A 70 -18.19 -37.36 -18.31
C THR A 70 -18.40 -37.21 -16.81
N GLU A 71 -19.44 -37.79 -16.24
CA GLU A 71 -19.69 -37.75 -14.80
C GLU A 71 -18.49 -38.21 -13.98
N GLY A 72 -18.28 -37.58 -12.81
CA GLY A 72 -17.18 -37.89 -11.88
C GLY A 72 -15.84 -37.30 -12.25
N ARG A 73 -15.67 -36.67 -13.41
CA ARG A 73 -14.45 -35.94 -13.75
C ARG A 73 -14.49 -34.47 -13.25
N PRO A 74 -13.41 -33.96 -12.64
CA PRO A 74 -13.37 -32.56 -12.18
C PRO A 74 -13.72 -31.54 -13.28
N ASN A 75 -13.19 -31.75 -14.51
CA ASN A 75 -13.44 -30.87 -15.64
C ASN A 75 -14.91 -30.77 -16.04
N THR A 76 -15.73 -31.79 -15.74
CA THR A 76 -17.18 -31.80 -16.07
C THR A 76 -17.94 -30.73 -15.29
N GLY A 77 -17.67 -30.63 -13.98
CA GLY A 77 -18.26 -29.59 -13.14
C GLY A 77 -17.83 -28.18 -13.58
N ILE A 78 -16.54 -28.02 -13.86
CA ILE A 78 -15.95 -26.76 -14.33
C ILE A 78 -16.54 -26.36 -15.68
N THR A 79 -16.63 -27.28 -16.65
CA THR A 79 -17.22 -27.02 -17.98
C THR A 79 -18.67 -26.59 -17.84
N ARG A 80 -19.47 -27.25 -16.99
CA ARG A 80 -20.88 -26.88 -16.74
C ARG A 80 -21.00 -25.47 -16.18
N GLN A 81 -20.18 -25.13 -15.17
CA GLN A 81 -20.19 -23.78 -14.57
C GLN A 81 -19.80 -22.70 -15.59
N LEU A 82 -18.83 -22.96 -16.46
CA LEU A 82 -18.45 -22.05 -17.54
C LEU A 82 -19.55 -21.87 -18.58
N LEU A 83 -20.29 -22.94 -18.92
CA LEU A 83 -21.44 -22.86 -19.81
C LEU A 83 -22.56 -22.02 -19.20
N ASP A 84 -22.88 -22.23 -17.93
CA ASP A 84 -23.89 -21.46 -17.22
C ASP A 84 -23.48 -19.97 -17.12
N TRP A 85 -22.22 -19.69 -16.84
CA TRP A 85 -21.69 -18.34 -16.82
C TRP A 85 -21.73 -17.68 -18.19
N ALA A 86 -21.25 -18.37 -19.23
CA ALA A 86 -21.24 -17.88 -20.60
C ALA A 86 -22.66 -17.55 -21.09
N GLY A 87 -23.64 -18.40 -20.75
CA GLY A 87 -25.04 -18.15 -21.06
C GLY A 87 -25.59 -16.87 -20.43
N ARG A 88 -25.15 -16.53 -19.20
CA ARG A 88 -25.55 -15.29 -18.51
C ARG A 88 -24.93 -14.04 -19.13
N VAL A 89 -23.66 -14.10 -19.53
CA VAL A 89 -22.93 -12.94 -20.11
C VAL A 89 -23.09 -12.83 -21.63
N GLY A 90 -23.81 -13.76 -22.25
CA GLY A 90 -24.02 -13.79 -23.71
C GLY A 90 -22.82 -14.28 -24.52
N ALA A 91 -21.86 -14.97 -23.89
CA ALA A 91 -20.66 -15.49 -24.55
C ALA A 91 -20.92 -16.84 -25.23
N ARG A 92 -20.30 -17.05 -26.39
CA ARG A 92 -20.29 -18.35 -27.09
C ARG A 92 -19.17 -19.22 -26.56
N VAL A 93 -19.46 -20.46 -26.19
CA VAL A 93 -18.45 -21.45 -25.76
C VAL A 93 -18.09 -22.38 -26.90
N VAL A 94 -16.79 -22.62 -27.09
CA VAL A 94 -16.21 -23.58 -28.05
C VAL A 94 -15.42 -24.63 -27.26
N PRO A 95 -15.95 -25.84 -27.06
CA PRO A 95 -15.21 -26.92 -26.45
C PRO A 95 -14.07 -27.40 -27.36
N VAL A 96 -12.89 -27.62 -26.79
CA VAL A 96 -11.73 -28.16 -27.49
C VAL A 96 -11.37 -29.51 -26.86
N HIS A 97 -11.45 -30.58 -27.66
CA HIS A 97 -11.11 -31.92 -27.19
C HIS A 97 -10.61 -32.82 -28.34
N PRO A 98 -9.49 -33.54 -28.21
CA PRO A 98 -8.86 -34.21 -29.33
C PRO A 98 -9.63 -35.39 -29.91
N THR A 99 -10.54 -36.00 -29.15
CA THR A 99 -11.24 -37.22 -29.55
C THR A 99 -12.77 -37.15 -29.47
N ARG A 100 -13.33 -36.11 -28.85
CA ARG A 100 -14.77 -35.94 -28.75
C ARG A 100 -15.31 -35.12 -29.89
N THR A 101 -16.48 -35.49 -30.42
CA THR A 101 -17.19 -34.71 -31.43
C THR A 101 -18.10 -33.65 -30.82
N ALA A 102 -18.56 -33.83 -29.57
CA ALA A 102 -19.37 -32.88 -28.83
C ALA A 102 -19.17 -33.03 -27.30
N VAL A 103 -19.38 -31.92 -26.56
CA VAL A 103 -19.45 -31.86 -25.10
C VAL A 103 -20.68 -31.07 -24.71
N PHE A 104 -21.55 -31.61 -23.85
CA PHE A 104 -22.86 -31.07 -23.52
C PHE A 104 -23.71 -30.70 -24.78
N GLY A 105 -23.59 -31.48 -25.85
CA GLY A 105 -24.30 -31.24 -27.13
C GLY A 105 -23.69 -30.13 -27.98
N ILE A 106 -22.64 -29.45 -27.54
CA ILE A 106 -21.95 -28.41 -28.31
C ILE A 106 -20.83 -29.09 -29.12
N PRO A 107 -20.74 -28.86 -30.48
CA PRO A 107 -19.68 -29.41 -31.29
C PRO A 107 -18.28 -29.00 -30.80
N CYS A 108 -17.36 -29.98 -30.77
CA CYS A 108 -15.97 -29.76 -30.38
C CYS A 108 -15.09 -29.46 -31.60
N VAL A 109 -14.05 -28.65 -31.40
CA VAL A 109 -12.89 -28.63 -32.28
C VAL A 109 -11.79 -29.56 -31.73
N PRO A 110 -11.02 -30.25 -32.60
CA PRO A 110 -10.06 -31.25 -32.13
C PRO A 110 -8.82 -30.65 -31.43
N SER A 111 -8.43 -29.44 -31.81
CA SER A 111 -7.30 -28.71 -31.22
C SER A 111 -7.52 -27.20 -31.30
N VAL A 112 -6.70 -26.43 -30.61
CA VAL A 112 -6.77 -24.95 -30.66
C VAL A 112 -6.40 -24.40 -32.03
N ALA A 113 -5.66 -25.14 -32.85
CA ALA A 113 -5.39 -24.76 -34.26
C ALA A 113 -6.66 -24.71 -35.12
N GLY A 114 -7.72 -25.40 -34.71
CA GLY A 114 -9.04 -25.36 -35.35
C GLY A 114 -9.95 -24.20 -34.91
N LEU A 115 -9.49 -23.35 -33.99
CA LEU A 115 -10.21 -22.15 -33.58
C LEU A 115 -10.12 -21.09 -34.69
N ASP A 116 -11.26 -20.54 -35.06
CA ASP A 116 -11.29 -19.32 -35.86
C ASP A 116 -10.75 -18.16 -35.02
N GLY A 117 -10.07 -17.18 -35.58
CA GLY A 117 -9.43 -16.07 -34.86
C GLY A 117 -10.37 -15.15 -34.06
N SER A 118 -11.59 -15.61 -33.74
CA SER A 118 -12.62 -14.88 -32.98
C SER A 118 -12.65 -15.20 -31.49
N VAL A 119 -11.72 -16.01 -30.97
CA VAL A 119 -11.70 -16.40 -29.56
C VAL A 119 -10.98 -15.35 -28.73
N ASP A 120 -11.70 -14.78 -27.74
CA ASP A 120 -11.14 -13.80 -26.84
C ASP A 120 -10.36 -14.46 -25.69
N LEU A 121 -10.91 -15.55 -25.11
CA LEU A 121 -10.43 -16.19 -23.91
C LEU A 121 -10.34 -17.72 -24.08
N ALA A 122 -9.21 -18.31 -23.72
CA ALA A 122 -9.04 -19.76 -23.62
C ALA A 122 -8.96 -20.20 -22.14
N VAL A 123 -9.85 -21.08 -21.70
CA VAL A 123 -9.82 -21.71 -20.38
C VAL A 123 -9.16 -23.07 -20.48
N LEU A 124 -8.00 -23.25 -19.83
CA LEU A 124 -7.15 -24.43 -19.94
C LEU A 124 -7.40 -25.38 -18.76
N LEU A 125 -8.14 -26.46 -19.02
CA LEU A 125 -8.42 -27.54 -18.06
C LEU A 125 -7.53 -28.76 -18.29
N VAL A 126 -6.27 -28.52 -18.63
CA VAL A 126 -5.24 -29.54 -18.90
C VAL A 126 -4.15 -29.48 -17.83
N ALA A 127 -3.52 -30.62 -17.54
CA ALA A 127 -2.48 -30.70 -16.51
C ALA A 127 -1.20 -29.94 -16.89
N ASP A 128 -0.81 -29.96 -18.18
CA ASP A 128 0.30 -29.16 -18.71
C ASP A 128 -0.24 -28.14 -19.71
N PRO A 129 -0.29 -26.86 -19.35
CA PRO A 129 -0.76 -25.79 -20.23
C PRO A 129 0.29 -25.35 -21.27
N LEU A 130 1.59 -25.65 -21.10
CA LEU A 130 2.66 -25.12 -21.95
C LEU A 130 2.49 -25.46 -23.44
N PRO A 131 2.23 -26.71 -23.88
CA PRO A 131 2.01 -27.00 -25.29
C PRO A 131 0.81 -26.26 -25.87
N VAL A 132 -0.26 -26.06 -25.07
CA VAL A 132 -1.46 -25.34 -25.50
C VAL A 132 -1.18 -23.85 -25.69
N ILE A 133 -0.41 -23.25 -24.78
CA ILE A 133 0.01 -21.82 -24.92
C ILE A 133 0.82 -21.62 -26.19
N GLU A 134 1.76 -22.53 -26.51
CA GLU A 134 2.57 -22.47 -27.73
C GLU A 134 1.69 -22.61 -28.99
N GLU A 135 0.67 -23.44 -28.94
CA GLU A 135 -0.29 -23.61 -30.04
C GLU A 135 -1.25 -22.41 -30.16
N LEU A 136 -1.71 -21.84 -29.05
CA LEU A 136 -2.55 -20.64 -29.00
C LEU A 136 -1.85 -19.40 -29.58
N ALA A 137 -0.53 -19.31 -29.48
CA ALA A 137 0.25 -18.21 -30.04
C ALA A 137 -0.01 -17.99 -31.56
N ALA A 138 -0.28 -19.07 -32.30
CA ALA A 138 -0.63 -19.00 -33.72
C ALA A 138 -2.10 -18.62 -33.99
N SER A 139 -2.98 -18.76 -32.99
CA SER A 139 -4.43 -18.64 -33.11
C SER A 139 -4.99 -17.24 -32.80
N LYS A 140 -4.11 -16.25 -32.48
CA LYS A 140 -4.47 -14.86 -32.12
C LYS A 140 -5.42 -14.72 -30.93
N VAL A 141 -5.51 -15.73 -30.06
CA VAL A 141 -6.24 -15.67 -28.80
C VAL A 141 -5.53 -14.67 -27.87
N ARG A 142 -6.28 -13.73 -27.29
CA ARG A 142 -5.70 -12.63 -26.48
C ARG A 142 -5.43 -13.04 -25.04
N PHE A 143 -6.30 -13.88 -24.45
CA PHE A 143 -6.26 -14.22 -23.04
C PHE A 143 -6.36 -15.72 -22.82
N ALA A 144 -5.66 -16.20 -21.79
CA ALA A 144 -5.81 -17.55 -21.29
C ALA A 144 -5.92 -17.58 -19.76
N VAL A 145 -6.58 -18.63 -19.22
CA VAL A 145 -6.63 -18.94 -17.79
C VAL A 145 -6.16 -20.37 -17.61
N ALA A 146 -5.14 -20.60 -16.77
CA ALA A 146 -4.60 -21.93 -16.50
C ALA A 146 -4.90 -22.36 -15.05
N PHE A 147 -5.71 -23.41 -14.88
CA PHE A 147 -6.09 -23.92 -13.57
C PHE A 147 -5.06 -24.92 -13.00
N ALA A 148 -4.18 -25.44 -13.84
CA ALA A 148 -3.19 -26.43 -13.45
C ALA A 148 -2.34 -25.97 -12.26
N SER A 149 -2.13 -26.86 -11.29
CA SER A 149 -1.14 -26.76 -10.22
C SER A 149 0.10 -27.57 -10.57
N GLY A 150 1.15 -27.49 -9.74
CA GLY A 150 2.41 -28.20 -9.98
C GLY A 150 3.54 -27.28 -10.49
N PHE A 151 3.39 -25.98 -10.25
CA PHE A 151 4.33 -24.94 -10.63
C PHE A 151 5.15 -24.43 -9.41
N ALA A 152 5.43 -23.15 -9.29
CA ALA A 152 6.32 -22.60 -8.28
C ALA A 152 5.98 -23.00 -6.83
N GLU A 153 4.72 -23.31 -6.53
CA GLU A 153 4.26 -23.79 -5.24
C GLU A 153 4.79 -25.19 -4.89
N THR A 154 5.34 -25.93 -5.85
CA THR A 154 5.89 -27.29 -5.61
C THR A 154 7.42 -27.32 -5.49
N GLY A 155 8.07 -26.16 -5.40
CA GLY A 155 9.51 -26.04 -5.23
C GLY A 155 10.26 -25.80 -6.55
N GLU A 156 11.58 -26.02 -6.56
CA GLU A 156 12.45 -25.62 -7.67
C GLU A 156 12.07 -26.19 -9.05
N ALA A 157 11.66 -27.44 -9.13
CA ALA A 157 11.26 -28.07 -10.41
C ALA A 157 10.02 -27.37 -10.97
N GLY A 158 9.05 -27.08 -10.09
CA GLY A 158 7.84 -26.33 -10.43
C GLY A 158 8.13 -24.87 -10.79
N ALA A 159 9.06 -24.22 -10.08
CA ALA A 159 9.49 -22.86 -10.42
C ALA A 159 10.08 -22.79 -11.84
N ARG A 160 10.97 -23.74 -12.20
CA ARG A 160 11.49 -23.83 -13.57
C ARG A 160 10.41 -24.13 -14.62
N ALA A 161 9.36 -24.89 -14.25
CA ALA A 161 8.22 -25.10 -15.15
C ALA A 161 7.42 -23.80 -15.36
N GLN A 162 7.21 -23.03 -14.29
CA GLN A 162 6.56 -21.72 -14.37
C GLN A 162 7.36 -20.70 -15.18
N GLU A 163 8.68 -20.66 -15.04
CA GLU A 163 9.55 -19.81 -15.87
C GLU A 163 9.43 -20.12 -17.36
N ARG A 164 9.40 -21.44 -17.72
CA ARG A 164 9.18 -21.84 -19.12
C ARG A 164 7.81 -21.41 -19.64
N LEU A 165 6.77 -21.56 -18.81
CA LEU A 165 5.41 -21.11 -19.14
C LEU A 165 5.37 -19.60 -19.35
N ALA A 166 5.92 -18.83 -18.42
CA ALA A 166 6.00 -17.36 -18.50
C ALA A 166 6.76 -16.91 -19.76
N ALA A 167 7.88 -17.56 -20.08
CA ALA A 167 8.64 -17.27 -21.30
C ALA A 167 7.84 -17.60 -22.58
N ALA A 168 7.05 -18.67 -22.61
CA ALA A 168 6.17 -18.99 -23.74
C ALA A 168 5.05 -17.94 -23.89
N VAL A 169 4.43 -17.53 -22.79
CA VAL A 169 3.41 -16.46 -22.76
C VAL A 169 3.99 -15.15 -23.30
N ALA A 170 5.16 -14.73 -22.81
CA ALA A 170 5.82 -13.51 -23.28
C ALA A 170 6.12 -13.52 -24.78
N ARG A 171 6.51 -14.68 -25.34
CA ARG A 171 6.76 -14.81 -26.80
C ARG A 171 5.47 -14.82 -27.62
N SER A 172 4.36 -15.31 -27.04
CA SER A 172 3.10 -15.46 -27.75
C SER A 172 2.33 -14.16 -27.93
N GLY A 173 2.55 -13.18 -27.04
CA GLY A 173 1.77 -11.95 -26.97
C GLY A 173 0.37 -12.11 -26.37
N LEU A 174 -0.02 -13.33 -25.94
CA LEU A 174 -1.23 -13.54 -25.17
C LEU A 174 -0.99 -13.16 -23.69
N ARG A 175 -2.06 -12.90 -22.94
CA ARG A 175 -1.97 -12.63 -21.49
C ARG A 175 -2.56 -13.82 -20.72
N LEU A 176 -1.89 -14.25 -19.65
CA LEU A 176 -2.23 -15.44 -18.88
C LEU A 176 -2.61 -15.10 -17.42
N LEU A 177 -3.80 -15.51 -16.98
CA LEU A 177 -4.17 -15.60 -15.55
C LEU A 177 -3.78 -16.97 -15.00
N GLY A 178 -3.10 -16.99 -13.86
CA GLY A 178 -2.61 -18.20 -13.20
C GLY A 178 -1.12 -18.48 -13.48
N PRO A 179 -0.65 -19.74 -13.46
CA PRO A 179 -1.38 -20.97 -13.19
C PRO A 179 -1.83 -21.07 -11.72
N ASN A 180 -2.36 -22.25 -11.32
CA ASN A 180 -2.85 -22.49 -9.97
C ASN A 180 -3.96 -21.53 -9.53
N THR A 181 -4.88 -21.23 -10.43
CA THR A 181 -6.07 -20.41 -10.19
C THR A 181 -7.35 -21.23 -10.21
N ASN A 182 -8.51 -20.59 -10.16
CA ASN A 182 -9.81 -21.23 -10.09
C ASN A 182 -10.92 -20.47 -10.84
N LEU A 183 -12.18 -20.92 -10.70
CA LEU A 183 -13.34 -20.36 -11.37
C LEU A 183 -13.86 -19.03 -10.79
N ASN A 184 -13.21 -18.44 -9.78
CA ASN A 184 -13.75 -17.24 -9.10
C ASN A 184 -13.92 -16.03 -10.04
N ALA A 185 -13.15 -15.95 -11.14
CA ALA A 185 -13.35 -14.91 -12.17
C ALA A 185 -14.71 -15.05 -12.91
N PHE A 186 -15.32 -16.23 -12.86
CA PHE A 186 -16.56 -16.60 -13.56
C PHE A 186 -17.76 -16.74 -12.61
N GLU A 187 -17.70 -16.09 -11.46
CA GLU A 187 -18.78 -16.10 -10.47
C GLU A 187 -19.99 -15.27 -10.90
N ARG A 188 -21.09 -15.45 -10.17
CA ARG A 188 -22.31 -14.68 -10.39
C ARG A 188 -22.28 -13.40 -9.55
N PHE A 189 -22.11 -12.28 -10.21
CA PHE A 189 -22.28 -10.96 -9.59
C PHE A 189 -23.74 -10.54 -9.52
N ARG A 190 -24.12 -9.82 -8.47
CA ARG A 190 -25.45 -9.26 -8.26
C ARG A 190 -25.60 -7.98 -9.11
N GLU A 191 -26.33 -8.08 -10.23
CA GLU A 191 -26.57 -6.95 -11.15
C GLU A 191 -27.66 -5.99 -10.66
N ASP A 192 -28.47 -6.43 -9.68
CA ASP A 192 -29.52 -5.64 -9.04
C ASP A 192 -29.00 -4.64 -8.00
N LEU A 193 -27.71 -4.71 -7.62
CA LEU A 193 -27.09 -3.78 -6.70
C LEU A 193 -26.56 -2.55 -7.44
N GLU A 194 -26.91 -1.36 -6.94
CA GLU A 194 -26.52 -0.08 -7.51
C GLU A 194 -25.32 0.55 -6.79
N GLY A 195 -24.77 1.62 -7.39
CA GLY A 195 -23.67 2.40 -6.83
C GLY A 195 -22.27 1.88 -7.15
N PRO A 196 -21.24 2.51 -6.59
CA PRO A 196 -19.85 2.09 -6.79
C PRO A 196 -19.58 0.70 -6.21
N ALA A 197 -18.73 -0.05 -6.89
CA ALA A 197 -18.47 -1.44 -6.58
C ALA A 197 -17.09 -1.66 -5.93
N VAL A 198 -16.94 -2.77 -5.22
CA VAL A 198 -15.64 -3.31 -4.83
C VAL A 198 -15.13 -4.23 -5.95
N ALA A 199 -13.91 -4.01 -6.43
CA ALA A 199 -13.17 -4.95 -7.26
C ALA A 199 -12.27 -5.80 -6.37
N LEU A 200 -12.25 -7.12 -6.57
CA LEU A 200 -11.55 -8.07 -5.71
C LEU A 200 -10.35 -8.69 -6.45
N ILE A 201 -9.19 -8.69 -5.82
CA ILE A 201 -7.97 -9.35 -6.29
C ILE A 201 -7.50 -10.32 -5.19
N THR A 202 -7.31 -11.60 -5.53
CA THR A 202 -6.85 -12.59 -4.56
C THR A 202 -5.85 -13.55 -5.16
N GLN A 203 -4.71 -13.74 -4.49
CA GLN A 203 -3.76 -14.79 -4.88
C GLN A 203 -4.24 -16.17 -4.42
N SER A 204 -4.99 -16.22 -3.31
CA SER A 204 -5.65 -17.44 -2.84
C SER A 204 -7.11 -17.48 -3.31
N GLY A 205 -7.50 -18.58 -3.94
CA GLY A 205 -8.87 -18.74 -4.42
C GLY A 205 -9.92 -18.82 -3.31
N HIS A 206 -9.54 -19.32 -2.13
CA HIS A 206 -10.47 -19.45 -1.00
C HIS A 206 -10.65 -18.15 -0.22
N GLN A 207 -9.60 -17.38 -0.03
CA GLN A 207 -9.60 -16.19 0.82
C GLN A 207 -10.44 -15.02 0.26
N GLY A 208 -10.79 -15.05 -1.00
CA GLY A 208 -11.72 -14.08 -1.59
C GLY A 208 -13.19 -14.36 -1.30
N ARG A 209 -13.56 -15.60 -0.93
CA ARG A 209 -14.95 -15.99 -0.69
C ARG A 209 -15.68 -15.12 0.34
N PRO A 210 -15.10 -14.82 1.51
CA PRO A 210 -15.76 -13.92 2.46
C PRO A 210 -16.05 -12.53 1.88
N VAL A 211 -15.11 -11.94 1.12
CA VAL A 211 -15.34 -10.64 0.47
C VAL A 211 -16.42 -10.75 -0.60
N PHE A 212 -16.44 -11.82 -1.37
CA PHE A 212 -17.46 -12.04 -2.40
C PHE A 212 -18.89 -12.14 -1.83
N THR A 213 -19.04 -12.68 -0.62
CA THR A 213 -20.34 -12.77 0.06
C THR A 213 -20.89 -11.42 0.55
N LEU A 214 -20.11 -10.32 0.49
CA LEU A 214 -20.62 -8.98 0.79
C LEU A 214 -21.82 -8.58 -0.08
N GLN A 215 -21.99 -9.22 -1.22
CA GLN A 215 -23.17 -8.99 -2.08
C GLN A 215 -24.49 -9.34 -1.36
N GLU A 216 -24.48 -10.30 -0.44
CA GLU A 216 -25.63 -10.65 0.39
C GLU A 216 -25.95 -9.57 1.45
N LEU A 217 -24.98 -8.70 1.71
CA LEU A 217 -25.09 -7.54 2.59
C LEU A 217 -25.31 -6.22 1.83
N GLY A 218 -25.71 -6.29 0.54
CA GLY A 218 -25.99 -5.12 -0.27
C GLY A 218 -24.76 -4.37 -0.79
N VAL A 219 -23.55 -4.92 -0.70
CA VAL A 219 -22.35 -4.33 -1.27
C VAL A 219 -22.14 -4.83 -2.69
N ARG A 220 -22.13 -3.92 -3.66
CA ARG A 220 -21.88 -4.28 -5.05
C ARG A 220 -20.43 -4.70 -5.26
N LEU A 221 -20.24 -5.86 -5.88
CA LEU A 221 -18.95 -6.28 -6.44
C LEU A 221 -19.02 -6.22 -7.97
N SER A 222 -17.92 -5.81 -8.62
CA SER A 222 -17.84 -5.71 -10.08
C SER A 222 -17.02 -6.83 -10.71
N HIS A 223 -15.89 -7.17 -10.11
CA HIS A 223 -14.92 -8.11 -10.67
C HIS A 223 -14.24 -8.91 -9.56
N TRP A 224 -13.79 -10.10 -9.92
CA TRP A 224 -12.87 -10.87 -9.09
C TRP A 224 -11.73 -11.43 -9.95
N ALA A 225 -10.49 -11.07 -9.61
CA ALA A 225 -9.28 -11.59 -10.22
C ALA A 225 -8.57 -12.58 -9.28
N PRO A 226 -8.79 -13.90 -9.43
CA PRO A 226 -8.09 -14.93 -8.66
C PRO A 226 -6.74 -15.23 -9.33
N THR A 227 -5.68 -14.49 -8.97
CA THR A 227 -4.44 -14.42 -9.74
C THR A 227 -3.56 -15.68 -9.68
N GLY A 228 -3.68 -16.49 -8.60
CA GLY A 228 -2.88 -17.70 -8.43
C GLY A 228 -1.37 -17.39 -8.34
N ASN A 229 -0.57 -18.14 -9.10
CA ASN A 229 0.90 -17.99 -9.08
C ASN A 229 1.42 -16.75 -9.84
N GLU A 230 0.60 -16.09 -10.66
CA GLU A 230 0.98 -14.88 -11.41
C GLU A 230 2.19 -15.09 -12.35
N ALA A 231 2.11 -16.10 -13.21
CA ALA A 231 3.18 -16.32 -14.22
C ALA A 231 3.28 -15.13 -15.19
N ASP A 232 2.15 -14.50 -15.56
CA ASP A 232 2.08 -13.28 -16.39
C ASP A 232 1.25 -12.21 -15.68
N LEU A 233 -0.09 -12.21 -15.81
CA LEU A 233 -0.96 -11.23 -15.15
C LEU A 233 -0.79 -11.30 -13.64
N GLU A 234 -0.45 -10.16 -13.03
CA GLU A 234 -0.17 -10.03 -11.61
C GLU A 234 -1.10 -9.05 -10.91
N THR A 235 -1.06 -9.02 -9.58
CA THR A 235 -1.84 -8.09 -8.75
C THR A 235 -1.74 -6.64 -9.25
N ALA A 236 -0.56 -6.19 -9.68
CA ALA A 236 -0.33 -4.83 -10.20
C ALA A 236 -1.13 -4.54 -11.47
N ASP A 237 -1.22 -5.48 -12.41
CA ASP A 237 -2.02 -5.34 -13.64
C ASP A 237 -3.49 -5.07 -13.31
N PHE A 238 -4.05 -5.84 -12.37
CA PHE A 238 -5.45 -5.69 -11.98
C PHE A 238 -5.71 -4.42 -11.17
N ILE A 239 -4.78 -3.99 -10.29
CA ILE A 239 -4.89 -2.70 -9.60
C ILE A 239 -4.92 -1.58 -10.64
N SER A 240 -3.99 -1.57 -11.62
CA SER A 240 -3.94 -0.58 -12.69
C SER A 240 -5.23 -0.56 -13.51
N TYR A 241 -5.74 -1.73 -13.92
CA TYR A 241 -6.99 -1.83 -14.66
C TYR A 241 -8.19 -1.30 -13.86
N PHE A 242 -8.37 -1.76 -12.62
CA PHE A 242 -9.50 -1.38 -11.79
C PHE A 242 -9.47 0.09 -11.38
N ALA A 243 -8.28 0.66 -11.17
CA ALA A 243 -8.12 2.07 -10.85
C ALA A 243 -8.64 3.02 -11.95
N HIS A 244 -8.79 2.52 -13.18
CA HIS A 244 -9.33 3.28 -14.32
C HIS A 244 -10.79 2.95 -14.65
N ARG A 245 -11.46 2.10 -13.86
CA ARG A 245 -12.86 1.73 -14.08
C ARG A 245 -13.80 2.67 -13.30
N PRO A 246 -14.73 3.37 -13.97
CA PRO A 246 -15.63 4.33 -13.31
C PRO A 246 -16.56 3.68 -12.28
N GLU A 247 -16.93 2.40 -12.50
CA GLU A 247 -17.77 1.63 -11.59
C GLU A 247 -17.04 1.17 -10.32
N VAL A 248 -15.70 1.21 -10.27
CA VAL A 248 -14.93 0.73 -9.13
C VAL A 248 -14.75 1.85 -8.11
N GLY A 249 -15.34 1.68 -6.92
CA GLY A 249 -15.21 2.58 -5.78
C GLY A 249 -14.06 2.23 -4.84
N ALA A 250 -13.69 0.95 -4.76
CA ALA A 250 -12.55 0.47 -3.97
C ALA A 250 -11.99 -0.84 -4.54
N ILE A 251 -10.72 -1.10 -4.30
CA ILE A 251 -10.03 -2.34 -4.67
C ILE A 251 -9.67 -3.09 -3.39
N ALA A 252 -10.18 -4.32 -3.23
CA ALA A 252 -9.85 -5.21 -2.11
C ALA A 252 -8.83 -6.26 -2.56
N CYS A 253 -7.71 -6.37 -1.84
CA CYS A 253 -6.62 -7.25 -2.20
C CYS A 253 -6.28 -8.25 -1.08
N TYR A 254 -6.12 -9.52 -1.43
CA TYR A 254 -5.48 -10.53 -0.58
C TYR A 254 -4.15 -10.95 -1.22
N VAL A 255 -3.02 -10.54 -0.63
CA VAL A 255 -1.69 -10.64 -1.21
C VAL A 255 -0.79 -11.53 -0.35
N GLU A 256 -0.29 -12.61 -0.91
CA GLU A 256 0.66 -13.52 -0.26
C GLU A 256 2.11 -13.12 -0.55
N GLY A 257 2.40 -12.74 -1.80
CA GLY A 257 3.70 -12.23 -2.24
C GLY A 257 3.55 -11.28 -3.42
N LEU A 258 4.54 -10.45 -3.64
CA LEU A 258 4.62 -9.59 -4.84
C LEU A 258 5.56 -10.24 -5.85
N LYS A 259 5.22 -10.16 -7.12
CA LYS A 259 6.07 -10.62 -8.21
C LYS A 259 7.14 -9.56 -8.51
N ASP A 260 6.71 -8.33 -8.69
CA ASP A 260 7.58 -7.16 -8.87
C ASP A 260 7.09 -5.98 -8.03
N GLY A 261 7.96 -5.51 -7.14
CA GLY A 261 7.65 -4.39 -6.26
C GLY A 261 7.48 -3.07 -7.02
N ARG A 262 8.24 -2.85 -8.11
CA ARG A 262 8.12 -1.62 -8.89
C ARG A 262 6.79 -1.53 -9.61
N SER A 263 6.35 -2.59 -10.28
CA SER A 263 5.03 -2.66 -10.93
C SER A 263 3.91 -2.41 -9.94
N PHE A 264 4.02 -2.99 -8.73
CA PHE A 264 3.06 -2.75 -7.65
C PHE A 264 2.99 -1.27 -7.24
N LEU A 265 4.14 -0.59 -7.07
CA LEU A 265 4.17 0.83 -6.71
C LEU A 265 3.60 1.72 -7.82
N LEU A 266 3.88 1.43 -9.08
CA LEU A 266 3.31 2.17 -10.21
C LEU A 266 1.80 1.99 -10.32
N ALA A 267 1.29 0.78 -10.05
CA ALA A 267 -0.14 0.52 -10.00
C ALA A 267 -0.84 1.24 -8.82
N ALA A 268 -0.20 1.23 -7.65
CA ALA A 268 -0.68 1.95 -6.47
C ALA A 268 -0.67 3.48 -6.70
N ASP A 269 0.35 4.01 -7.39
CA ASP A 269 0.39 5.42 -7.82
C ASP A 269 -0.79 5.78 -8.72
N GLN A 270 -1.12 4.94 -9.70
CA GLN A 270 -2.28 5.15 -10.57
C GLN A 270 -3.59 5.16 -9.77
N ALA A 271 -3.74 4.23 -8.82
CA ALA A 271 -4.91 4.19 -7.94
C ALA A 271 -5.01 5.45 -7.07
N ALA A 272 -3.88 5.93 -6.51
CA ALA A 272 -3.83 7.15 -5.73
C ALA A 272 -4.17 8.40 -6.54
N ARG A 273 -3.64 8.53 -7.77
CA ARG A 273 -3.97 9.62 -8.72
C ARG A 273 -5.46 9.64 -9.07
N ASN A 274 -6.06 8.47 -9.27
CA ASN A 274 -7.48 8.32 -9.58
C ASN A 274 -8.37 8.30 -8.32
N ARG A 275 -7.79 8.47 -7.14
CA ARG A 275 -8.49 8.49 -5.83
C ARG A 275 -9.31 7.21 -5.60
N VAL A 276 -8.84 6.08 -6.11
CA VAL A 276 -9.43 4.76 -5.87
C VAL A 276 -8.67 4.09 -4.73
N PRO A 277 -9.29 3.88 -3.57
CA PRO A 277 -8.63 3.25 -2.43
C PRO A 277 -8.30 1.79 -2.73
N VAL A 278 -7.08 1.39 -2.38
CA VAL A 278 -6.63 0.00 -2.38
C VAL A 278 -6.51 -0.46 -0.94
N VAL A 279 -7.30 -1.46 -0.56
CA VAL A 279 -7.28 -2.07 0.78
C VAL A 279 -6.68 -3.45 0.67
N ALA A 280 -5.66 -3.76 1.47
CA ALA A 280 -4.90 -5.00 1.32
C ALA A 280 -4.69 -5.74 2.65
N VAL A 281 -4.99 -7.02 2.66
CA VAL A 281 -4.40 -7.98 3.59
C VAL A 281 -3.12 -8.51 2.97
N LYS A 282 -1.96 -8.18 3.57
CA LYS A 282 -0.66 -8.72 3.16
C LYS A 282 -0.18 -9.69 4.20
N VAL A 283 -0.14 -10.97 3.85
CA VAL A 283 0.37 -12.03 4.72
C VAL A 283 1.90 -12.16 4.63
N GLY A 284 2.52 -12.95 5.51
CA GLY A 284 3.97 -13.08 5.57
C GLY A 284 4.65 -11.95 6.37
N ARG A 285 3.97 -11.41 7.40
CA ARG A 285 4.46 -10.34 8.28
C ARG A 285 5.53 -10.80 9.28
N THR A 286 5.45 -12.04 9.68
CA THR A 286 6.39 -12.68 10.62
C THR A 286 7.23 -13.72 9.89
N GLU A 287 8.36 -14.11 10.46
CA GLU A 287 9.19 -15.17 9.88
C GLU A 287 8.41 -16.47 9.64
N ALA A 288 7.52 -16.85 10.57
CA ALA A 288 6.68 -18.02 10.42
C ALA A 288 5.69 -17.85 9.25
N GLY A 289 5.00 -16.72 9.20
CA GLY A 289 4.10 -16.38 8.10
C GLY A 289 4.82 -16.28 6.76
N ALA A 290 6.01 -15.67 6.74
CA ALA A 290 6.82 -15.52 5.54
C ALA A 290 7.28 -16.87 4.97
N ARG A 291 7.76 -17.79 5.82
CA ARG A 291 8.12 -19.16 5.40
C ARG A 291 6.91 -19.90 4.81
N THR A 292 5.74 -19.80 5.46
CA THR A 292 4.51 -20.45 4.98
C THR A 292 4.04 -19.86 3.66
N ALA A 293 3.99 -18.54 3.52
CA ALA A 293 3.58 -17.87 2.28
C ALA A 293 4.54 -18.17 1.12
N ALA A 294 5.85 -18.12 1.34
CA ALA A 294 6.86 -18.47 0.34
C ALA A 294 6.75 -19.94 -0.12
N SER A 295 6.48 -20.88 0.82
CA SER A 295 6.24 -22.29 0.51
C SER A 295 4.96 -22.51 -0.29
N HIS A 296 3.94 -21.64 -0.11
CA HIS A 296 2.65 -21.78 -0.77
C HIS A 296 2.63 -21.20 -2.20
N THR A 297 3.33 -20.09 -2.43
CA THR A 297 3.27 -19.35 -3.70
C THR A 297 4.59 -19.35 -4.48
N GLY A 298 5.69 -19.74 -3.87
CA GLY A 298 7.04 -19.61 -4.45
C GLY A 298 7.52 -18.16 -4.61
N LYS A 299 6.79 -17.17 -4.07
CA LYS A 299 7.11 -15.74 -4.20
C LYS A 299 7.89 -15.20 -3.00
N LEU A 300 8.65 -14.13 -3.24
CA LEU A 300 9.29 -13.38 -2.17
C LEU A 300 8.23 -12.60 -1.37
N THR A 301 8.31 -12.70 -0.05
CA THR A 301 7.42 -11.94 0.84
C THR A 301 7.92 -10.53 1.12
N GLY A 302 9.23 -10.27 0.88
CA GLY A 302 9.90 -9.03 1.23
C GLY A 302 10.09 -8.86 2.75
N ALA A 303 10.90 -7.87 3.15
CA ALA A 303 10.97 -7.45 4.54
C ALA A 303 9.68 -6.68 4.90
N ASP A 304 8.91 -7.16 5.88
CA ASP A 304 7.58 -6.60 6.21
C ASP A 304 7.62 -5.09 6.46
N ARG A 305 8.69 -4.59 7.09
CA ARG A 305 8.90 -3.16 7.33
C ARG A 305 9.00 -2.35 6.03
N VAL A 306 9.66 -2.90 5.00
CA VAL A 306 9.79 -2.23 3.70
C VAL A 306 8.47 -2.28 2.95
N VAL A 307 7.80 -3.45 2.96
CA VAL A 307 6.46 -3.61 2.35
C VAL A 307 5.46 -2.63 2.97
N ASP A 308 5.43 -2.53 4.30
CA ASP A 308 4.53 -1.62 5.02
C ASP A 308 4.81 -0.15 4.69
N ALA A 309 6.10 0.23 4.67
CA ALA A 309 6.51 1.58 4.28
C ALA A 309 6.12 1.90 2.83
N ALA A 310 6.34 0.97 1.89
CA ALA A 310 5.98 1.11 0.50
C ALA A 310 4.47 1.24 0.31
N MET A 311 3.67 0.42 0.98
CA MET A 311 2.21 0.51 0.95
C MET A 311 1.71 1.86 1.47
N ARG A 312 2.21 2.33 2.62
CA ARG A 312 1.83 3.65 3.17
C ARG A 312 2.25 4.80 2.25
N GLN A 313 3.45 4.75 1.68
CA GLN A 313 3.97 5.78 0.78
C GLN A 313 3.06 6.00 -0.45
N PHE A 314 2.40 4.97 -0.92
CA PHE A 314 1.50 5.02 -2.08
C PHE A 314 0.02 4.89 -1.72
N GLY A 315 -0.35 5.10 -0.45
CA GLY A 315 -1.74 5.16 0.01
C GLY A 315 -2.49 3.83 -0.02
N VAL A 316 -1.78 2.70 -0.07
CA VAL A 316 -2.40 1.38 0.09
C VAL A 316 -2.71 1.14 1.55
N ILE A 317 -3.99 0.94 1.86
CA ILE A 317 -4.51 0.74 3.20
C ILE A 317 -4.29 -0.71 3.60
N ARG A 318 -3.39 -0.94 4.57
CA ARG A 318 -3.10 -2.27 5.07
C ARG A 318 -3.99 -2.60 6.25
N VAL A 319 -4.65 -3.78 6.20
CA VAL A 319 -5.50 -4.31 7.26
C VAL A 319 -5.02 -5.69 7.72
N ASP A 320 -5.42 -6.11 8.93
CA ASP A 320 -4.88 -7.33 9.54
C ASP A 320 -5.66 -8.59 9.18
N GLY A 321 -6.96 -8.48 8.94
CA GLY A 321 -7.84 -9.62 8.72
C GLY A 321 -8.84 -9.41 7.56
N LEU A 322 -9.49 -10.51 7.16
CA LEU A 322 -10.48 -10.49 6.10
C LEU A 322 -11.75 -9.73 6.48
N ASP A 323 -12.13 -9.76 7.76
CA ASP A 323 -13.25 -8.99 8.30
C ASP A 323 -13.00 -7.48 8.19
N GLN A 324 -11.77 -7.02 8.52
CA GLN A 324 -11.36 -5.63 8.32
C GLN A 324 -11.28 -5.27 6.83
N LEU A 325 -10.80 -6.19 5.97
CA LEU A 325 -10.78 -6.00 4.52
C LEU A 325 -12.19 -5.75 3.97
N GLN A 326 -13.15 -6.59 4.38
CA GLN A 326 -14.55 -6.49 4.00
C GLN A 326 -15.15 -5.15 4.39
N ASP A 327 -15.07 -4.81 5.69
CA ASP A 327 -15.70 -3.63 6.26
C ASP A 327 -15.08 -2.34 5.71
N THR A 328 -13.74 -2.30 5.58
CA THR A 328 -13.03 -1.12 5.06
C THR A 328 -13.29 -0.92 3.57
N ALA A 329 -13.21 -1.97 2.75
CA ALA A 329 -13.47 -1.85 1.32
C ALA A 329 -14.95 -1.49 1.03
N ALA A 330 -15.90 -2.06 1.78
CA ALA A 330 -17.32 -1.74 1.66
C ALA A 330 -17.63 -0.28 2.01
N LEU A 331 -17.01 0.25 3.06
CA LEU A 331 -17.15 1.65 3.43
C LEU A 331 -16.55 2.56 2.35
N LEU A 332 -15.29 2.35 1.99
CA LEU A 332 -14.56 3.20 1.06
C LEU A 332 -15.16 3.21 -0.35
N ALA A 333 -15.74 2.09 -0.79
CA ALA A 333 -16.39 2.02 -2.09
C ALA A 333 -17.59 2.97 -2.20
N ARG A 334 -18.35 3.16 -1.10
CA ARG A 334 -19.65 3.86 -1.09
C ARG A 334 -19.61 5.24 -0.44
N ALA A 335 -18.61 5.50 0.42
CA ALA A 335 -18.53 6.76 1.16
C ALA A 335 -18.21 7.93 0.23
N ARG A 336 -18.92 9.06 0.43
CA ARG A 336 -18.60 10.34 -0.20
C ARG A 336 -17.37 10.95 0.48
N PRO A 337 -16.67 11.88 -0.17
CA PRO A 337 -15.59 12.62 0.49
C PRO A 337 -16.07 13.28 1.79
N PRO A 338 -15.29 13.24 2.88
CA PRO A 338 -15.70 13.84 4.15
C PRO A 338 -15.80 15.38 4.04
N VAL A 339 -16.85 15.93 4.63
CA VAL A 339 -17.05 17.39 4.71
C VAL A 339 -16.30 18.01 5.90
N ALA A 340 -15.96 17.19 6.90
CA ALA A 340 -15.14 17.54 8.06
C ALA A 340 -14.50 16.26 8.64
N ASP A 341 -13.47 16.41 9.46
CA ASP A 341 -12.73 15.28 10.05
C ASP A 341 -13.26 14.86 11.42
N GLY A 342 -14.21 15.61 12.00
CA GLY A 342 -14.75 15.36 13.33
C GLY A 342 -15.67 14.15 13.36
N VAL A 343 -15.43 13.26 14.31
CA VAL A 343 -16.27 12.08 14.59
C VAL A 343 -17.10 12.31 15.84
N VAL A 344 -18.41 12.16 15.76
CA VAL A 344 -19.31 12.22 16.91
C VAL A 344 -19.93 10.86 17.17
N VAL A 345 -19.94 10.48 18.43
CA VAL A 345 -20.55 9.25 18.93
C VAL A 345 -21.91 9.56 19.50
N TYR A 346 -22.97 8.97 18.95
CA TYR A 346 -24.35 9.08 19.44
C TYR A 346 -24.78 7.75 20.03
N SER A 347 -25.00 7.71 21.34
CA SER A 347 -25.26 6.46 22.05
C SER A 347 -26.54 6.54 22.89
N ILE A 348 -27.22 5.40 23.02
CA ILE A 348 -28.33 5.20 23.95
C ILE A 348 -27.87 4.82 25.38
N SER A 349 -26.54 4.73 25.56
CA SER A 349 -25.92 4.33 26.83
C SER A 349 -24.59 5.04 27.02
N GLY A 350 -24.44 5.73 28.14
CA GLY A 350 -23.20 6.43 28.50
C GLY A 350 -21.99 5.49 28.58
N GLY A 351 -22.17 4.27 29.10
CA GLY A 351 -21.09 3.27 29.16
C GLY A 351 -20.61 2.82 27.77
N THR A 352 -21.53 2.65 26.82
CA THR A 352 -21.21 2.32 25.43
C THR A 352 -20.47 3.48 24.75
N GLY A 353 -20.97 4.71 24.95
CA GLY A 353 -20.34 5.92 24.42
C GLY A 353 -18.91 6.10 24.94
N ALA A 354 -18.69 5.94 26.24
CA ALA A 354 -17.37 6.05 26.87
C ALA A 354 -16.39 4.99 26.32
N HIS A 355 -16.81 3.73 26.30
CA HIS A 355 -15.98 2.64 25.77
C HIS A 355 -15.59 2.85 24.30
N PHE A 356 -16.54 3.27 23.46
CA PHE A 356 -16.25 3.56 22.05
C PHE A 356 -15.27 4.74 21.93
N SER A 357 -15.44 5.79 22.71
CA SER A 357 -14.59 6.98 22.69
C SER A 357 -13.15 6.67 23.10
N ASP A 358 -12.94 5.81 24.11
CA ASP A 358 -11.61 5.36 24.51
C ASP A 358 -10.87 4.68 23.33
N LEU A 359 -11.54 3.74 22.67
CA LEU A 359 -10.98 3.01 21.53
C LEU A 359 -10.74 3.94 20.32
N ALA A 360 -11.68 4.84 20.03
CA ALA A 360 -11.58 5.78 18.93
C ALA A 360 -10.43 6.78 19.13
N THR A 361 -10.28 7.31 20.35
CA THR A 361 -9.17 8.21 20.71
C THR A 361 -7.83 7.49 20.67
N ALA A 362 -7.75 6.27 21.18
CA ALA A 362 -6.53 5.46 21.10
C ALA A 362 -6.12 5.15 19.66
N ALA A 363 -7.07 5.03 18.74
CA ALA A 363 -6.83 4.87 17.30
C ALA A 363 -6.46 6.19 16.59
N GLY A 364 -6.54 7.33 17.28
CA GLY A 364 -6.20 8.66 16.73
C GLY A 364 -7.33 9.33 15.96
N LEU A 365 -8.59 8.93 16.17
CA LEU A 365 -9.74 9.67 15.64
C LEU A 365 -9.96 10.96 16.45
N SER A 366 -10.35 12.03 15.76
CA SER A 366 -10.71 13.31 16.39
C SER A 366 -12.18 13.27 16.84
N LEU A 367 -12.41 13.42 18.15
CA LEU A 367 -13.74 13.54 18.74
C LEU A 367 -13.95 14.98 19.23
N PRO A 368 -14.36 15.91 18.37
CA PRO A 368 -14.57 17.30 18.78
C PRO A 368 -15.75 17.43 19.72
N THR A 369 -15.69 18.37 20.64
CA THR A 369 -16.84 18.82 21.41
C THR A 369 -17.81 19.55 20.49
N LEU A 370 -19.10 19.23 20.53
CA LEU A 370 -20.12 20.00 19.80
C LEU A 370 -20.17 21.45 20.27
N SER A 371 -20.56 22.35 19.38
CA SER A 371 -20.70 23.77 19.70
C SER A 371 -21.68 23.99 20.86
N GLU A 372 -21.45 25.02 21.70
CA GLU A 372 -22.32 25.33 22.83
C GLU A 372 -23.78 25.49 22.38
N ALA A 373 -24.02 26.16 21.26
CA ALA A 373 -25.37 26.33 20.73
C ALA A 373 -26.06 25.00 20.40
N LYS A 374 -25.29 23.97 19.93
CA LYS A 374 -25.83 22.64 19.67
C LYS A 374 -26.03 21.85 20.95
N GLN A 375 -25.20 22.02 21.97
CA GLN A 375 -25.39 21.43 23.28
C GLN A 375 -26.66 21.98 23.93
N ASP A 376 -26.90 23.29 23.89
CA ASP A 376 -28.12 23.93 24.38
C ASP A 376 -29.38 23.45 23.64
N GLU A 377 -29.27 23.26 22.30
CA GLU A 377 -30.36 22.69 21.49
C GLU A 377 -30.67 21.25 21.91
N LEU A 378 -29.66 20.43 22.10
CA LEU A 378 -29.80 19.02 22.51
C LEU A 378 -30.42 18.87 23.90
N HIS A 379 -30.10 19.73 24.82
CA HIS A 379 -30.70 19.74 26.19
C HIS A 379 -32.20 20.05 26.20
N GLN A 380 -32.79 20.53 25.11
CA GLN A 380 -34.25 20.62 24.98
C GLN A 380 -34.91 19.22 24.92
N TRP A 381 -34.15 18.17 24.56
CA TRP A 381 -34.67 16.81 24.39
C TRP A 381 -33.96 15.77 25.22
N ILE A 382 -32.74 16.07 25.67
CA ILE A 382 -31.90 15.21 26.50
C ILE A 382 -31.77 15.84 27.87
N PRO A 383 -32.00 15.07 28.98
CA PRO A 383 -31.86 15.58 30.35
C PRO A 383 -30.46 16.16 30.64
N ASP A 384 -30.41 17.22 31.46
CA ASP A 384 -29.17 17.96 31.77
C ASP A 384 -28.07 17.11 32.45
N TYR A 385 -28.44 15.98 33.07
CA TYR A 385 -27.48 15.08 33.72
C TYR A 385 -26.77 14.13 32.74
N LEU A 386 -27.18 14.11 31.45
CA LEU A 386 -26.56 13.31 30.41
C LEU A 386 -25.64 14.18 29.56
N SER A 387 -24.54 13.56 29.05
CA SER A 387 -23.59 14.27 28.18
C SER A 387 -24.18 14.54 26.81
N VAL A 388 -24.05 15.77 26.33
CA VAL A 388 -24.40 16.18 24.99
C VAL A 388 -23.21 16.76 24.24
N ALA A 389 -22.02 16.76 24.83
CA ALA A 389 -20.83 17.34 24.26
C ALA A 389 -20.20 16.47 23.11
N ASN A 390 -19.83 15.28 23.41
CA ASN A 390 -19.34 14.14 22.60
C ASN A 390 -18.59 13.17 23.52
N PRO A 391 -19.07 11.95 23.75
CA PRO A 391 -20.26 11.35 23.11
C PRO A 391 -21.57 12.01 23.56
N VAL A 392 -22.57 11.97 22.66
CA VAL A 392 -23.93 12.37 22.98
C VAL A 392 -24.66 11.14 23.53
N ASP A 393 -25.03 11.20 24.83
CA ASP A 393 -25.81 10.16 25.50
C ASP A 393 -27.26 10.60 25.62
N ASN A 394 -28.19 9.88 24.99
CA ASN A 394 -29.60 10.22 25.04
C ASN A 394 -30.39 9.46 26.14
N GLY A 395 -29.74 8.57 26.89
CA GLY A 395 -30.38 7.79 27.98
C GLY A 395 -31.47 6.82 27.49
N GLY A 396 -31.61 6.60 26.17
CA GLY A 396 -32.56 5.66 25.58
C GLY A 396 -33.97 6.18 25.35
N HIS A 397 -34.53 7.03 26.20
CA HIS A 397 -35.91 7.48 26.10
C HIS A 397 -36.28 8.25 24.82
N PRO A 398 -35.46 9.21 24.33
CA PRO A 398 -35.79 10.00 23.13
C PRO A 398 -35.90 9.20 21.84
N VAL A 399 -35.22 8.06 21.72
CA VAL A 399 -35.28 7.27 20.49
C VAL A 399 -36.60 6.53 20.23
N GLY A 400 -37.46 6.48 21.26
CA GLY A 400 -38.81 5.89 21.15
C GLY A 400 -39.84 6.79 20.46
N ASP A 401 -39.51 8.07 20.22
CA ASP A 401 -40.44 9.05 19.67
C ASP A 401 -39.74 10.02 18.69
N TRP A 402 -40.45 11.11 18.31
CA TRP A 402 -39.98 12.11 17.34
C TRP A 402 -38.69 12.85 17.76
N ARG A 403 -38.32 12.84 19.03
CA ARG A 403 -37.11 13.50 19.57
C ARG A 403 -35.84 12.83 19.04
N GLY A 404 -35.84 11.51 18.84
CA GLY A 404 -34.69 10.77 18.31
C GLY A 404 -34.18 11.36 17.00
N ARG A 405 -35.10 11.63 16.07
CA ARG A 405 -34.77 12.26 14.78
C ARG A 405 -34.21 13.68 14.96
N LYS A 406 -34.81 14.50 15.86
CA LYS A 406 -34.34 15.87 16.11
C LYS A 406 -32.92 15.90 16.68
N ILE A 407 -32.61 14.97 17.57
CA ILE A 407 -31.26 14.82 18.12
C ILE A 407 -30.25 14.48 17.02
N ILE A 408 -30.57 13.53 16.15
CA ILE A 408 -29.69 13.16 15.02
C ILE A 408 -29.48 14.35 14.09
N ASP A 409 -30.56 15.04 13.71
CA ASP A 409 -30.50 16.22 12.84
C ASP A 409 -29.65 17.34 13.48
N ALA A 410 -29.80 17.62 14.77
CA ALA A 410 -29.03 18.63 15.50
C ALA A 410 -27.52 18.30 15.57
N ILE A 411 -27.16 17.02 15.78
CA ILE A 411 -25.77 16.57 15.74
C ILE A 411 -25.18 16.75 14.33
N LEU A 412 -25.92 16.30 13.32
CA LEU A 412 -25.45 16.36 11.93
C LEU A 412 -25.36 17.81 11.39
N ASP A 413 -26.07 18.75 12.02
CA ASP A 413 -26.06 20.16 11.62
C ASP A 413 -24.82 20.92 12.13
N ASP A 414 -24.09 20.38 13.13
CA ASP A 414 -22.84 20.98 13.61
C ASP A 414 -21.73 20.88 12.54
N PRO A 415 -21.08 22.00 12.16
CA PRO A 415 -20.08 22.01 11.08
C PRO A 415 -18.80 21.23 11.41
N ALA A 416 -18.52 20.97 12.70
CA ALA A 416 -17.36 20.17 13.09
C ALA A 416 -17.57 18.66 12.83
N VAL A 417 -18.80 18.22 12.61
CA VAL A 417 -19.16 16.82 12.42
C VAL A 417 -18.99 16.41 10.96
N GLY A 418 -18.13 15.48 10.68
CA GLY A 418 -17.99 14.80 9.37
C GLY A 418 -18.53 13.38 9.38
N VAL A 419 -18.45 12.72 10.57
CA VAL A 419 -18.88 11.33 10.76
C VAL A 419 -19.74 11.22 12.02
N LEU A 420 -20.90 10.61 11.89
CA LEU A 420 -21.74 10.20 13.03
C LEU A 420 -21.63 8.69 13.22
N ILE A 421 -21.26 8.22 14.40
CA ILE A 421 -21.21 6.80 14.74
C ILE A 421 -22.24 6.49 15.83
N CYS A 422 -23.13 5.54 15.54
CA CYS A 422 -24.12 5.06 16.50
C CYS A 422 -23.83 3.61 16.91
N PRO A 423 -23.18 3.36 18.07
CA PRO A 423 -22.94 2.01 18.57
C PRO A 423 -24.20 1.49 19.30
N ILE A 424 -24.79 0.42 18.78
CA ILE A 424 -25.94 -0.29 19.35
C ILE A 424 -25.45 -1.67 19.81
N THR A 425 -25.09 -1.79 21.09
CA THR A 425 -24.50 -3.01 21.67
C THR A 425 -25.50 -4.13 21.88
N GLY A 426 -26.79 -3.79 21.99
CA GLY A 426 -27.89 -4.75 22.09
C GLY A 426 -29.16 -4.13 21.53
N PRO A 427 -29.81 -4.80 20.56
CA PRO A 427 -31.08 -4.32 20.02
C PRO A 427 -32.20 -4.47 21.03
N PHE A 428 -33.07 -3.46 21.15
CA PHE A 428 -34.28 -3.41 21.97
C PHE A 428 -35.47 -3.01 21.11
N PRO A 429 -36.05 -3.93 20.32
CA PRO A 429 -37.25 -3.61 19.56
C PRO A 429 -38.43 -3.21 20.46
N PRO A 430 -39.26 -2.21 20.08
CA PRO A 430 -39.22 -1.48 18.79
C PRO A 430 -38.29 -0.25 18.78
N MET A 431 -37.59 0.06 19.87
CA MET A 431 -36.78 1.26 20.01
C MET A 431 -35.58 1.25 19.06
N SER A 432 -34.86 0.14 18.97
CA SER A 432 -33.74 -0.02 18.05
C SER A 432 -34.17 0.02 16.57
N ASP A 433 -35.38 -0.47 16.28
CA ASP A 433 -35.93 -0.45 14.92
C ASP A 433 -36.23 0.99 14.49
N ARG A 434 -36.78 1.79 15.40
CA ARG A 434 -37.00 3.22 15.16
C ARG A 434 -35.69 3.97 14.98
N LEU A 435 -34.71 3.73 15.83
CA LEU A 435 -33.42 4.37 15.74
C LEU A 435 -32.72 4.03 14.40
N ALA A 436 -32.76 2.77 13.97
CA ALA A 436 -32.21 2.36 12.69
C ALA A 436 -32.89 3.11 11.53
N GLN A 437 -34.22 3.26 11.57
CA GLN A 437 -34.96 3.99 10.53
C GLN A 437 -34.61 5.48 10.55
N ASP A 438 -34.54 6.11 11.73
CA ASP A 438 -34.21 7.53 11.87
C ASP A 438 -32.77 7.82 11.36
N LEU A 439 -31.80 6.90 11.55
CA LEU A 439 -30.45 7.01 11.04
C LEU A 439 -30.41 6.85 9.50
N VAL A 440 -31.15 5.91 8.94
CA VAL A 440 -31.27 5.74 7.48
C VAL A 440 -31.94 6.98 6.86
N ASP A 441 -33.04 7.44 7.43
CA ASP A 441 -33.72 8.66 6.97
C ASP A 441 -32.80 9.91 7.05
N ALA A 442 -31.96 9.99 8.08
CA ALA A 442 -30.98 11.07 8.21
C ALA A 442 -29.89 10.98 7.12
N ALA A 443 -29.40 9.77 6.84
CA ALA A 443 -28.38 9.53 5.83
C ALA A 443 -28.80 9.96 4.42
N GLU A 444 -30.12 9.89 4.11
CA GLU A 444 -30.66 10.36 2.82
C GLU A 444 -30.63 11.89 2.68
N ARG A 445 -30.55 12.63 3.81
CA ARG A 445 -30.60 14.10 3.83
C ARG A 445 -29.27 14.77 4.06
N THR A 446 -28.19 14.02 4.31
CA THR A 446 -26.88 14.55 4.57
C THR A 446 -25.81 13.93 3.68
N ASP A 447 -24.73 14.69 3.44
CA ASP A 447 -23.52 14.15 2.82
C ASP A 447 -22.50 13.63 3.85
N LYS A 448 -22.79 13.81 5.14
CA LYS A 448 -21.96 13.29 6.23
C LYS A 448 -22.10 11.77 6.34
N LEU A 449 -21.01 11.13 6.70
CA LEU A 449 -20.99 9.67 6.85
C LEU A 449 -21.71 9.26 8.14
N ILE A 450 -22.67 8.33 8.03
CA ILE A 450 -23.33 7.69 9.18
C ILE A 450 -22.91 6.24 9.25
N CYS A 451 -22.35 5.86 10.40
CA CYS A 451 -21.93 4.51 10.73
C CYS A 451 -22.76 3.95 11.88
N VAL A 452 -23.18 2.70 11.78
CA VAL A 452 -23.86 1.97 12.84
C VAL A 452 -23.05 0.74 13.22
N VAL A 453 -22.77 0.55 14.50
CA VAL A 453 -22.21 -0.71 14.99
C VAL A 453 -23.33 -1.53 15.59
N TRP A 454 -23.72 -2.61 14.90
CA TRP A 454 -24.78 -3.50 15.36
C TRP A 454 -24.18 -4.70 16.10
N GLY A 455 -24.18 -4.62 17.44
CA GLY A 455 -23.50 -5.57 18.32
C GLY A 455 -24.22 -6.88 18.58
N SER A 456 -25.39 -7.13 17.96
CA SER A 456 -26.12 -8.39 18.17
C SER A 456 -25.30 -9.60 17.64
N PRO A 457 -25.11 -10.64 18.46
CA PRO A 457 -24.36 -11.83 18.04
C PRO A 457 -25.13 -12.68 17.01
N VAL A 458 -26.45 -12.60 16.95
CA VAL A 458 -27.30 -13.41 16.06
C VAL A 458 -27.56 -12.76 14.71
N GLY A 459 -27.69 -11.41 14.66
CA GLY A 459 -27.90 -10.67 13.42
C GLY A 459 -29.18 -11.07 12.66
N THR A 460 -30.22 -11.48 13.39
CA THR A 460 -31.51 -11.91 12.81
C THR A 460 -32.58 -10.84 12.89
N GLU A 461 -32.28 -9.74 13.55
CA GLU A 461 -33.18 -8.63 13.78
C GLU A 461 -33.57 -7.98 12.45
N GLU A 462 -34.87 -7.65 12.30
CA GLU A 462 -35.40 -7.07 11.07
C GLU A 462 -34.77 -5.72 10.74
N ALA A 463 -34.60 -4.86 11.75
CA ALA A 463 -33.94 -3.56 11.59
C ALA A 463 -32.54 -3.69 11.01
N TYR A 464 -31.77 -4.70 11.44
CA TYR A 464 -30.44 -4.96 10.88
C TYR A 464 -30.55 -5.42 9.42
N ARG A 465 -31.35 -6.47 9.16
CA ARG A 465 -31.40 -7.14 7.86
C ARG A 465 -32.07 -6.35 6.75
N THR A 466 -33.16 -5.65 7.09
CA THR A 466 -33.97 -4.95 6.10
C THR A 466 -33.70 -3.45 6.08
N THR A 467 -33.58 -2.80 7.23
CA THR A 467 -33.40 -1.35 7.29
C THR A 467 -31.93 -0.94 7.08
N LEU A 468 -31.01 -1.46 7.92
CA LEU A 468 -29.62 -1.03 7.88
C LEU A 468 -28.86 -1.60 6.68
N LEU A 469 -28.93 -2.91 6.44
CA LEU A 469 -28.27 -3.54 5.29
C LEU A 469 -28.92 -3.18 3.95
N GLY A 470 -30.19 -2.79 3.95
CA GLY A 470 -30.88 -2.27 2.77
C GLY A 470 -30.48 -0.85 2.37
N SER A 471 -29.81 -0.11 3.27
CA SER A 471 -29.37 1.26 2.98
C SER A 471 -28.02 1.29 2.27
N SER A 472 -27.96 1.99 1.14
CA SER A 472 -26.69 2.28 0.47
C SER A 472 -25.92 3.44 1.10
N ARG A 473 -26.51 4.16 2.06
CA ARG A 473 -25.99 5.40 2.68
C ARG A 473 -25.45 5.21 4.08
N VAL A 474 -25.92 4.19 4.82
CA VAL A 474 -25.45 3.86 6.16
C VAL A 474 -24.41 2.76 6.10
N ALA A 475 -23.25 2.97 6.70
CA ALA A 475 -22.24 1.94 6.85
C ALA A 475 -22.50 1.14 8.13
N THR A 476 -22.66 -0.17 8.01
CA THR A 476 -23.01 -1.04 9.15
C THR A 476 -21.87 -2.00 9.47
N PHE A 477 -21.49 -2.04 10.76
CA PHE A 477 -20.38 -2.83 11.29
C PHE A 477 -20.85 -3.77 12.38
N ARG A 478 -20.07 -4.81 12.67
CA ARG A 478 -20.34 -5.78 13.73
C ARG A 478 -19.54 -5.51 15.01
N THR A 479 -18.40 -4.83 14.90
CA THR A 479 -17.47 -4.57 16.01
C THR A 479 -17.03 -3.10 16.04
N PHE A 480 -16.69 -2.61 17.25
CA PHE A 480 -16.11 -1.27 17.41
C PHE A 480 -14.79 -1.14 16.67
N GLY A 481 -13.91 -2.16 16.78
CA GLY A 481 -12.59 -2.13 16.16
C GLY A 481 -12.66 -1.98 14.64
N ASN A 482 -13.53 -2.74 13.97
CA ASN A 482 -13.69 -2.65 12.52
C ASN A 482 -14.27 -1.30 12.09
N CYS A 483 -15.28 -0.79 12.83
CA CYS A 483 -15.84 0.53 12.55
C CYS A 483 -14.77 1.63 12.67
N ILE A 484 -14.05 1.65 13.78
CA ILE A 484 -13.00 2.63 14.06
C ILE A 484 -11.89 2.55 12.99
N GLY A 485 -11.43 1.33 12.68
CA GLY A 485 -10.40 1.11 11.66
C GLY A 485 -10.83 1.58 10.27
N ALA A 486 -12.05 1.26 9.86
CA ALA A 486 -12.61 1.66 8.57
C ALA A 486 -12.82 3.18 8.47
N VAL A 487 -13.35 3.81 9.52
CA VAL A 487 -13.54 5.28 9.57
C VAL A 487 -12.19 6.01 9.56
N LYS A 488 -11.20 5.49 10.30
CA LYS A 488 -9.84 6.03 10.25
C LYS A 488 -9.26 5.93 8.85
N ALA A 489 -9.34 4.76 8.22
CA ALA A 489 -8.88 4.53 6.86
C ALA A 489 -9.56 5.49 5.86
N TYR A 490 -10.86 5.74 6.02
CA TYR A 490 -11.62 6.68 5.20
C TYR A 490 -11.11 8.11 5.31
N LEU A 491 -10.92 8.62 6.53
CA LEU A 491 -10.42 9.97 6.75
C LEU A 491 -8.96 10.12 6.30
N ASP A 492 -8.11 9.12 6.60
CA ASP A 492 -6.69 9.13 6.22
C ASP A 492 -6.53 9.05 4.69
N HIS A 493 -7.31 8.20 4.00
CA HIS A 493 -7.30 8.10 2.54
C HIS A 493 -7.68 9.42 1.87
N HIS A 494 -8.71 10.10 2.39
CA HIS A 494 -9.11 11.38 1.85
C HIS A 494 -8.01 12.46 2.02
N ARG A 495 -7.41 12.56 3.22
CA ARG A 495 -6.28 13.46 3.47
C ARG A 495 -5.11 13.15 2.55
N PHE A 496 -4.76 11.88 2.41
CA PHE A 496 -3.69 11.42 1.53
C PHE A 496 -3.95 11.83 0.08
N THR A 497 -5.11 11.49 -0.48
CA THR A 497 -5.42 11.74 -1.90
C THR A 497 -5.63 13.22 -2.24
N THR A 498 -6.05 14.05 -1.27
CA THR A 498 -6.22 15.50 -1.49
C THR A 498 -4.88 16.19 -1.73
N GLY A 499 -3.80 15.74 -1.06
CA GLY A 499 -2.45 16.30 -1.22
C GLY A 499 -1.52 15.47 -2.08
N TYR A 500 -1.97 14.34 -2.64
CA TYR A 500 -1.10 13.39 -3.32
C TYR A 500 -0.46 13.97 -4.57
N ARG A 501 0.86 13.83 -4.64
CA ARG A 501 1.67 14.08 -5.84
C ARG A 501 2.50 12.85 -6.10
N SER A 502 2.47 12.36 -7.32
CA SER A 502 3.26 11.18 -7.66
C SER A 502 4.75 11.47 -7.56
N PRO A 503 5.49 10.65 -6.82
CA PRO A 503 6.94 10.81 -6.76
C PRO A 503 7.62 10.46 -8.09
N PHE A 504 6.95 9.74 -8.97
CA PHE A 504 7.47 9.38 -10.29
C PHE A 504 7.54 10.58 -11.24
N ASP A 505 6.67 11.58 -11.07
CA ASP A 505 6.72 12.82 -11.87
C ASP A 505 7.98 13.64 -11.58
N GLU A 506 8.47 13.61 -10.34
CA GLU A 506 9.65 14.33 -9.87
C GLU A 506 10.94 13.49 -9.92
N ALA A 507 10.85 12.24 -10.37
CA ALA A 507 11.98 11.33 -10.40
C ALA A 507 13.13 11.87 -11.31
N PRO A 508 14.38 11.73 -10.89
CA PRO A 508 15.51 12.16 -11.72
C PRO A 508 15.62 11.27 -12.97
N ARG A 509 15.55 11.89 -14.16
CA ARG A 509 15.65 11.20 -15.45
C ARG A 509 17.05 11.22 -16.03
N THR A 510 17.91 12.16 -15.62
CA THR A 510 19.26 12.33 -16.13
C THR A 510 20.30 12.17 -15.03
N PRO A 511 21.42 11.49 -15.29
CA PRO A 511 22.49 11.37 -14.34
C PRO A 511 23.06 12.72 -13.90
N SER A 512 23.39 12.84 -12.61
CA SER A 512 24.06 14.03 -12.09
C SER A 512 25.54 14.07 -12.49
N PRO A 513 26.16 15.26 -12.52
CA PRO A 513 27.62 15.37 -12.69
C PRO A 513 28.45 14.60 -11.63
N SER A 514 27.81 14.25 -10.51
CA SER A 514 28.41 13.51 -9.40
C SER A 514 28.64 12.04 -9.71
N LEU A 515 27.82 11.43 -10.56
CA LEU A 515 27.82 9.98 -10.84
C LEU A 515 29.20 9.50 -11.32
N ARG A 516 29.84 10.22 -12.26
CA ARG A 516 31.17 9.84 -12.77
C ARG A 516 32.25 9.85 -11.70
N LYS A 517 32.19 10.85 -10.79
CA LYS A 517 33.14 10.95 -9.65
C LYS A 517 32.89 9.84 -8.65
N ALA A 518 31.63 9.53 -8.38
CA ALA A 518 31.22 8.48 -7.46
C ALA A 518 31.70 7.10 -7.94
N ARG A 519 31.41 6.76 -9.21
CA ARG A 519 31.85 5.48 -9.81
C ARG A 519 33.37 5.29 -9.82
N ALA A 520 34.12 6.37 -9.94
CA ALA A 520 35.59 6.31 -9.89
C ALA A 520 36.14 5.89 -8.49
N LEU A 521 35.34 6.04 -7.44
CA LEU A 521 35.68 5.62 -6.07
C LEU A 521 35.29 4.17 -5.78
N MET A 522 34.36 3.61 -6.56
CA MET A 522 33.77 2.31 -6.29
C MET A 522 34.54 1.18 -7.01
N ARG A 523 34.64 0.04 -6.34
CA ARG A 523 35.20 -1.20 -6.91
C ARG A 523 34.27 -2.34 -6.55
N PRO A 524 33.85 -3.17 -7.53
CA PRO A 524 32.96 -4.30 -7.26
C PRO A 524 33.42 -5.17 -6.10
N GLY A 525 32.50 -5.53 -5.21
CA GLY A 525 32.76 -6.39 -4.06
C GLY A 525 33.58 -5.77 -2.93
N HIS A 526 33.97 -4.50 -3.02
CA HIS A 526 34.81 -3.85 -2.02
C HIS A 526 33.98 -2.97 -1.07
N ARG A 527 34.46 -2.92 0.17
CA ARG A 527 34.00 -1.96 1.15
C ARG A 527 34.92 -0.71 1.07
N LEU A 528 34.33 0.47 1.02
CA LEU A 528 35.09 1.71 1.04
C LEU A 528 35.54 1.99 2.46
N SER A 529 36.78 2.54 2.61
CA SER A 529 37.21 3.12 3.87
C SER A 529 36.34 4.35 4.21
N GLU A 530 36.32 4.76 5.49
CA GLU A 530 35.58 5.96 5.93
C GLU A 530 35.94 7.18 5.08
N HIS A 531 37.23 7.37 4.78
CA HIS A 531 37.70 8.48 3.96
C HIS A 531 37.09 8.42 2.52
N ALA A 532 37.11 7.26 1.90
CA ALA A 532 36.55 7.07 0.54
C ALA A 532 35.02 7.23 0.54
N ALA A 533 34.33 6.69 1.55
CA ALA A 533 32.89 6.88 1.71
C ALA A 533 32.53 8.36 1.89
N LYS A 534 33.27 9.12 2.69
CA LYS A 534 33.09 10.58 2.81
C LYS A 534 33.40 11.35 1.52
N GLN A 535 34.34 10.87 0.68
CA GLN A 535 34.53 11.45 -0.66
C GLN A 535 33.34 11.19 -1.56
N LEU A 536 32.72 10.03 -1.46
CA LEU A 536 31.45 9.71 -2.16
C LEU A 536 30.35 10.68 -1.72
N LEU A 537 30.17 10.90 -0.41
CA LEU A 537 29.20 11.85 0.12
C LEU A 537 29.45 13.29 -0.39
N ARG A 538 30.71 13.74 -0.38
CA ARG A 538 31.09 15.06 -0.94
C ARG A 538 30.75 15.20 -2.41
N ALA A 539 30.90 14.15 -3.20
CA ALA A 539 30.56 14.19 -4.63
C ALA A 539 29.06 14.51 -4.83
N TYR A 540 28.19 14.05 -3.94
CA TYR A 540 26.76 14.38 -3.92
C TYR A 540 26.39 15.64 -3.12
N GLY A 541 27.41 16.42 -2.68
CA GLY A 541 27.20 17.67 -1.98
C GLY A 541 26.82 17.51 -0.49
N ILE A 542 26.91 16.31 0.08
CA ILE A 542 26.70 16.09 1.50
C ILE A 542 27.92 16.58 2.27
N ARG A 543 27.69 17.46 3.25
CA ARG A 543 28.77 18.06 4.02
C ARG A 543 29.43 17.04 4.95
N VAL A 544 30.75 16.99 4.95
CA VAL A 544 31.58 16.21 5.87
C VAL A 544 32.61 17.11 6.54
N PRO A 545 33.21 16.74 7.68
CA PRO A 545 34.26 17.53 8.34
C PRO A 545 35.44 17.81 7.40
N ARG A 546 36.15 18.90 7.63
CA ARG A 546 37.49 19.04 7.04
C ARG A 546 38.37 17.98 7.62
N GLU A 547 39.05 17.22 6.77
CA GLU A 547 39.87 16.08 7.22
C GLU A 547 41.06 15.84 6.30
N GLN A 548 42.08 15.18 6.84
CA GLN A 548 43.25 14.68 6.11
C GLN A 548 43.56 13.26 6.56
N LEU A 549 43.78 12.37 5.61
CA LEU A 549 44.34 11.03 5.85
C LEU A 549 45.85 11.13 5.89
N VAL A 550 46.48 10.64 6.98
CA VAL A 550 47.90 10.75 7.21
C VAL A 550 48.51 9.40 7.62
N THR A 551 49.77 9.19 7.26
CA THR A 551 50.50 7.94 7.50
C THR A 551 51.71 8.12 8.46
N SER A 552 51.82 9.28 9.11
CA SER A 552 52.86 9.52 10.13
C SER A 552 52.42 10.52 11.20
N ALA A 553 52.96 10.42 12.40
CA ALA A 553 52.68 11.36 13.50
C ALA A 553 53.08 12.81 13.17
N ALA A 554 54.14 13.02 12.41
CA ALA A 554 54.54 14.36 11.96
C ALA A 554 53.53 14.95 10.95
N ALA A 555 52.99 14.14 10.04
CA ALA A 555 51.93 14.54 9.13
C ALA A 555 50.61 14.83 9.88
N ALA A 556 50.31 14.06 10.93
CA ALA A 556 49.13 14.28 11.77
C ALA A 556 49.16 15.65 12.47
N VAL A 557 50.31 16.04 13.01
CA VAL A 557 50.49 17.37 13.63
C VAL A 557 50.30 18.51 12.62
N ARG A 558 50.84 18.36 11.39
CA ARG A 558 50.66 19.37 10.35
C ARG A 558 49.18 19.44 9.90
N ALA A 559 48.55 18.27 9.73
CA ALA A 559 47.12 18.19 9.38
C ALA A 559 46.24 18.86 10.43
N ALA A 560 46.49 18.62 11.74
CA ALA A 560 45.77 19.25 12.83
C ALA A 560 45.89 20.80 12.81
N GLY A 561 47.06 21.32 12.44
CA GLY A 561 47.28 22.76 12.27
C GLY A 561 46.47 23.35 11.09
N LEU A 562 46.32 22.61 10.01
CA LEU A 562 45.53 23.01 8.83
C LEU A 562 44.03 22.88 9.06
N VAL A 563 43.60 21.82 9.73
CA VAL A 563 42.20 21.55 10.05
C VAL A 563 41.66 22.53 11.11
N GLY A 564 42.51 22.87 12.08
CA GLY A 564 42.20 23.76 13.21
C GLY A 564 41.77 22.98 14.46
N TYR A 565 42.42 23.30 15.59
CA TYR A 565 42.09 22.69 16.89
C TYR A 565 40.74 23.19 17.44
N PRO A 566 40.01 22.36 18.23
CA PRO A 566 40.31 20.96 18.56
C PRO A 566 40.02 20.03 17.39
N VAL A 567 40.70 18.88 17.34
CA VAL A 567 40.50 17.87 16.28
C VAL A 567 40.11 16.51 16.88
N VAL A 568 39.58 15.66 16.01
CA VAL A 568 39.31 14.25 16.23
C VAL A 568 40.27 13.42 15.39
N MET A 569 40.84 12.37 15.96
CA MET A 569 41.64 11.41 15.21
C MET A 569 40.95 10.04 15.19
N LYS A 570 40.92 9.42 14.02
CA LYS A 570 40.32 8.10 13.80
C LYS A 570 41.25 7.21 12.98
N ALA A 571 41.39 5.95 13.34
CA ALA A 571 41.98 4.96 12.45
C ALA A 571 41.11 4.76 11.21
N SER A 572 41.72 4.63 10.02
CA SER A 572 41.02 4.42 8.74
C SER A 572 41.58 3.19 8.03
N GLY A 573 40.67 2.30 7.66
CA GLY A 573 40.97 1.09 6.90
C GLY A 573 39.67 0.41 6.41
N PRO A 574 39.72 -0.43 5.38
CA PRO A 574 38.52 -0.98 4.74
C PRO A 574 37.75 -2.00 5.59
N ARG A 575 38.41 -2.61 6.59
CA ARG A 575 37.79 -3.63 7.48
C ARG A 575 37.45 -3.11 8.88
N LEU A 576 37.48 -1.79 9.08
CA LEU A 576 37.19 -1.16 10.37
C LEU A 576 35.70 -0.91 10.55
N ALA A 577 35.01 -1.79 11.28
CA ALA A 577 33.72 -1.55 11.91
C ALA A 577 33.96 -1.33 13.43
N HIS A 578 33.04 -0.64 14.12
CA HIS A 578 33.03 -0.47 15.58
C HIS A 578 34.32 0.18 16.17
N LYS A 579 34.83 1.20 15.46
CA LYS A 579 36.07 1.92 15.85
C LYS A 579 36.10 2.44 17.31
N THR A 580 34.93 2.87 17.79
CA THR A 580 34.78 3.43 19.15
C THR A 580 35.00 2.37 20.21
N GLU A 581 34.44 1.18 20.03
CA GLU A 581 34.59 0.05 20.97
C GLU A 581 36.03 -0.43 21.06
N LEU A 582 36.74 -0.39 19.93
CA LEU A 582 38.19 -0.74 19.87
C LEU A 582 39.11 0.37 20.35
N GLY A 583 38.60 1.53 20.78
CA GLY A 583 39.43 2.66 21.20
C GLY A 583 40.16 3.37 20.06
N LEU A 584 39.73 3.14 18.80
CA LEU A 584 40.30 3.67 17.56
C LEU A 584 39.81 5.07 17.18
N VAL A 585 39.17 5.78 18.13
CA VAL A 585 38.71 7.17 17.98
C VAL A 585 39.21 8.00 19.19
N LYS A 586 39.89 9.12 18.92
CA LYS A 586 40.36 10.07 19.95
C LYS A 586 39.76 11.44 19.66
N VAL A 587 39.02 11.99 20.60
CA VAL A 587 38.27 13.26 20.46
C VAL A 587 38.86 14.37 21.29
N GLY A 588 38.69 15.63 20.88
CA GLY A 588 39.00 16.81 21.66
C GLY A 588 40.49 17.06 21.80
N LEU A 589 41.30 16.68 20.82
CA LEU A 589 42.76 16.89 20.87
C LEU A 589 43.08 18.36 20.56
N THR A 590 43.82 19.01 21.46
CA THR A 590 44.06 20.47 21.44
C THR A 590 45.54 20.85 21.27
N SER A 591 46.47 19.88 21.26
CA SER A 591 47.91 20.15 21.18
C SER A 591 48.67 19.16 20.30
N ALA A 592 49.81 19.60 19.76
CA ALA A 592 50.71 18.76 18.97
C ALA A 592 51.27 17.54 19.75
N SER A 593 51.37 17.63 21.07
CA SER A 593 51.77 16.50 21.91
C SER A 593 50.67 15.45 21.90
N GLN A 594 49.43 15.84 22.24
CA GLN A 594 48.28 14.92 22.22
C GLN A 594 48.09 14.25 20.85
N ILE A 595 48.32 14.96 19.75
CA ILE A 595 48.26 14.40 18.39
C ILE A 595 49.29 13.29 18.18
N ARG A 596 50.53 13.49 18.61
CA ARG A 596 51.59 12.46 18.47
C ARG A 596 51.27 11.22 19.30
N ASP A 597 50.80 11.44 20.53
CA ASP A 597 50.47 10.34 21.44
C ASP A 597 49.26 9.57 20.95
N ALA A 598 48.17 10.26 20.50
CA ALA A 598 47.03 9.65 19.91
C ALA A 598 47.38 8.87 18.62
N TYR A 599 48.28 9.41 17.76
CA TYR A 599 48.71 8.70 16.55
C TYR A 599 49.39 7.36 16.90
N ARG A 600 50.30 7.36 17.87
CA ARG A 600 50.99 6.14 18.32
C ARG A 600 49.97 5.13 18.88
N GLU A 601 49.12 5.59 19.80
CA GLU A 601 48.12 4.72 20.43
C GLU A 601 47.20 4.08 19.40
N LEU A 602 46.64 4.84 18.44
CA LEU A 602 45.79 4.31 17.39
C LEU A 602 46.49 3.28 16.50
N THR A 603 47.76 3.53 16.15
CA THR A 603 48.56 2.60 15.34
C THR A 603 49.00 1.36 16.11
N ASP A 604 49.22 1.48 17.40
CA ASP A 604 49.61 0.35 18.27
C ASP A 604 48.39 -0.57 18.53
N ILE A 605 47.21 0.00 18.79
CA ILE A 605 45.94 -0.77 18.89
C ILE A 605 45.69 -1.51 17.60
N ALA A 606 45.74 -0.84 16.44
CA ALA A 606 45.51 -1.47 15.15
C ALA A 606 46.48 -2.61 14.86
N ARG A 607 47.76 -2.45 15.23
CA ARG A 607 48.78 -3.49 15.10
C ARG A 607 48.49 -4.68 16.01
N TYR A 608 48.11 -4.41 17.27
CA TYR A 608 47.74 -5.43 18.23
C TYR A 608 46.52 -6.28 17.76
N GLU A 609 45.52 -5.62 17.23
CA GLU A 609 44.31 -6.25 16.71
C GLU A 609 44.48 -6.83 15.28
N GLY A 610 45.66 -6.74 14.67
CA GLY A 610 45.94 -7.26 13.33
C GLY A 610 45.14 -6.53 12.23
N ILE A 611 44.83 -5.25 12.41
CA ILE A 611 44.04 -4.43 11.51
C ILE A 611 44.94 -3.67 10.54
N ASP A 612 44.77 -3.86 9.23
CA ASP A 612 45.45 -3.07 8.21
C ASP A 612 44.82 -1.67 8.11
N LEU A 613 45.64 -0.64 8.25
CA LEU A 613 45.22 0.75 8.15
C LEU A 613 45.68 1.37 6.83
N ASP A 614 44.77 2.12 6.18
CA ASP A 614 45.12 3.08 5.12
C ASP A 614 45.85 4.29 5.72
N GLY A 615 45.67 4.55 7.00
CA GLY A 615 46.26 5.67 7.75
C GLY A 615 45.37 6.09 8.93
N VAL A 616 45.62 7.28 9.43
CA VAL A 616 44.85 7.93 10.49
C VAL A 616 44.21 9.20 9.93
N LEU A 617 42.89 9.34 10.09
CA LEU A 617 42.13 10.55 9.73
C LEU A 617 42.30 11.58 10.85
N VAL A 618 42.70 12.80 10.48
CA VAL A 618 42.69 13.97 11.36
C VAL A 618 41.53 14.85 10.91
N CYS A 619 40.48 14.93 11.71
CA CYS A 619 39.21 15.54 11.37
C CYS A 619 38.92 16.77 12.23
N GLN A 620 38.23 17.76 11.64
CA GLN A 620 37.65 18.88 12.36
C GLN A 620 36.65 18.35 13.42
N MET A 621 36.76 18.85 14.63
CA MET A 621 35.72 18.61 15.63
C MET A 621 34.49 19.45 15.31
N VAL A 622 33.36 18.80 15.12
CA VAL A 622 32.08 19.43 14.80
C VAL A 622 31.32 19.75 16.10
N GLY A 623 30.59 20.85 16.12
CA GLY A 623 29.79 21.27 17.28
C GLY A 623 28.68 20.25 17.62
N ARG A 624 28.07 20.42 18.79
CA ARG A 624 26.98 19.56 19.25
C ARG A 624 25.72 19.79 18.44
N GLY A 625 24.97 18.75 18.19
CA GLY A 625 23.70 18.73 17.50
C GLY A 625 22.92 17.46 17.84
N VAL A 626 21.93 17.12 17.05
CA VAL A 626 21.19 15.86 17.14
C VAL A 626 21.87 14.83 16.24
N GLU A 627 22.20 13.68 16.81
CA GLU A 627 22.77 12.57 16.05
C GLU A 627 21.66 11.80 15.34
N MET A 628 21.78 11.70 14.01
CA MET A 628 20.89 10.95 13.16
C MET A 628 21.65 9.87 12.41
N VAL A 629 20.92 8.88 11.92
CA VAL A 629 21.39 7.88 10.96
C VAL A 629 20.65 8.05 9.65
N VAL A 630 21.38 8.02 8.54
CA VAL A 630 20.80 7.98 7.20
C VAL A 630 21.49 6.88 6.41
N GLY A 631 20.72 5.90 5.94
CA GLY A 631 21.27 4.73 5.28
C GLY A 631 20.56 4.38 3.97
N VAL A 632 21.26 3.62 3.13
CA VAL A 632 20.73 2.94 1.96
C VAL A 632 20.94 1.46 2.13
N THR A 633 19.87 0.68 1.92
CA THR A 633 19.93 -0.78 1.82
C THR A 633 19.18 -1.20 0.56
N HIS A 634 19.32 -2.46 0.17
CA HIS A 634 18.67 -2.97 -1.03
C HIS A 634 17.67 -4.06 -0.67
N ASP A 635 16.39 -3.82 -0.94
CA ASP A 635 15.33 -4.80 -0.80
C ASP A 635 15.19 -5.61 -2.10
N ALA A 636 14.95 -6.92 -1.96
CA ALA A 636 14.87 -7.82 -3.12
C ALA A 636 13.67 -7.54 -4.05
N LEU A 637 12.58 -6.95 -3.50
CA LEU A 637 11.37 -6.62 -4.26
C LEU A 637 11.39 -5.19 -4.80
N PHE A 638 11.77 -4.23 -3.95
CA PHE A 638 11.64 -2.80 -4.25
C PHE A 638 12.92 -2.16 -4.74
N GLY A 639 14.07 -2.84 -4.61
CA GLY A 639 15.37 -2.27 -4.93
C GLY A 639 15.92 -1.38 -3.81
N PRO A 640 16.57 -0.24 -4.13
CA PRO A 640 17.16 0.60 -3.10
C PRO A 640 16.08 1.17 -2.17
N THR A 641 16.39 1.19 -0.87
CA THR A 641 15.57 1.81 0.17
C THR A 641 16.41 2.80 0.95
N VAL A 642 15.78 3.88 1.40
CA VAL A 642 16.41 4.90 2.24
C VAL A 642 15.82 4.82 3.63
N THR A 643 16.69 4.74 4.64
CA THR A 643 16.33 4.71 6.05
C THR A 643 16.81 5.99 6.73
N VAL A 644 15.98 6.55 7.59
CA VAL A 644 16.34 7.66 8.49
C VAL A 644 15.93 7.29 9.90
N GLY A 645 16.83 7.51 10.86
CA GLY A 645 16.58 7.22 12.28
C GLY A 645 17.34 8.13 13.21
N LEU A 646 17.02 8.06 14.51
CA LEU A 646 17.85 8.69 15.55
C LEU A 646 19.18 7.95 15.64
N GLY A 647 20.28 8.69 15.85
CA GLY A 647 21.62 8.14 15.99
C GLY A 647 22.01 7.76 17.43
N GLY A 648 23.23 7.27 17.59
CA GLY A 648 23.80 6.91 18.89
C GLY A 648 23.12 5.68 19.51
N VAL A 649 23.19 5.57 20.83
CA VAL A 649 22.66 4.44 21.63
C VAL A 649 21.15 4.22 21.40
N LEU A 650 20.42 5.25 20.97
CA LEU A 650 18.98 5.19 20.75
C LEU A 650 18.59 4.31 19.54
N VAL A 651 19.43 4.22 18.52
CA VAL A 651 19.16 3.35 17.34
C VAL A 651 19.15 1.88 17.74
N GLU A 652 20.16 1.45 18.51
CA GLU A 652 20.35 0.05 18.87
C GLU A 652 19.24 -0.46 19.81
N VAL A 653 18.76 0.43 20.71
CA VAL A 653 17.80 0.06 21.76
C VAL A 653 16.34 0.25 21.31
N LEU A 654 16.04 1.37 20.63
CA LEU A 654 14.65 1.73 20.30
C LEU A 654 14.21 1.34 18.87
N ASN A 655 15.15 1.04 17.99
CA ASN A 655 14.92 0.78 16.57
C ASN A 655 13.98 1.82 15.92
N ASP A 656 14.20 3.12 16.30
CA ASP A 656 13.37 4.24 15.89
C ASP A 656 13.87 4.80 14.55
N ALA A 657 13.34 4.25 13.47
CA ALA A 657 13.72 4.66 12.13
C ALA A 657 12.54 4.51 11.16
N ALA A 658 12.49 5.34 10.14
CA ALA A 658 11.55 5.30 9.02
C ALA A 658 12.26 4.85 7.74
N VAL A 659 11.53 4.17 6.86
CA VAL A 659 12.04 3.65 5.58
C VAL A 659 11.17 4.17 4.44
N ARG A 660 11.79 4.47 3.28
CA ARG A 660 11.08 4.80 2.03
C ARG A 660 11.74 4.14 0.83
N VAL A 661 10.92 3.89 -0.18
CA VAL A 661 11.37 3.39 -1.48
C VAL A 661 11.51 4.57 -2.44
N PRO A 662 12.69 4.86 -2.99
CA PRO A 662 12.88 5.88 -4.01
C PRO A 662 12.11 5.58 -5.32
N PRO A 663 11.66 6.62 -6.04
CA PRO A 663 11.82 8.04 -5.74
C PRO A 663 10.80 8.55 -4.73
N PHE A 664 11.13 9.63 -4.02
CA PHE A 664 10.21 10.38 -3.18
C PHE A 664 10.62 11.86 -3.10
N GLY A 665 9.65 12.75 -2.88
CA GLY A 665 9.87 14.18 -2.78
C GLY A 665 10.14 14.68 -1.37
N GLU A 666 10.28 16.00 -1.22
CA GLU A 666 10.54 16.67 0.06
C GLU A 666 9.42 16.41 1.09
N HIS A 667 8.16 16.40 0.65
CA HIS A 667 7.01 16.12 1.52
C HIS A 667 7.16 14.77 2.21
N GLU A 668 7.53 13.74 1.45
CA GLU A 668 7.69 12.38 1.96
C GLU A 668 8.93 12.25 2.85
N ALA A 669 10.03 12.93 2.52
CA ALA A 669 11.21 13.00 3.39
C ALA A 669 10.87 13.64 4.76
N ARG A 670 10.01 14.66 4.78
CA ARG A 670 9.51 15.26 6.04
C ARG A 670 8.56 14.32 6.78
N ALA A 671 7.72 13.57 6.07
CA ALA A 671 6.83 12.58 6.66
C ALA A 671 7.61 11.46 7.37
N MET A 672 8.73 10.99 6.79
CA MET A 672 9.65 10.04 7.45
C MET A 672 10.09 10.54 8.82
N LEU A 673 10.48 11.81 8.94
CA LEU A 673 10.88 12.41 10.20
C LEU A 673 9.72 12.51 11.19
N GLY A 674 8.51 12.69 10.69
CA GLY A 674 7.28 12.71 11.49
C GLY A 674 6.92 11.37 12.13
N GLU A 675 7.36 10.26 11.55
CA GLU A 675 7.12 8.90 12.05
C GLU A 675 8.06 8.52 13.22
N LEU A 676 9.16 9.25 13.41
CA LEU A 676 10.10 8.96 14.47
C LEU A 676 9.50 9.26 15.86
N ARG A 677 9.53 8.29 16.75
CA ARG A 677 9.04 8.42 18.14
C ARG A 677 9.81 9.51 18.89
N GLY A 678 11.10 9.61 18.64
CA GLY A 678 11.97 10.61 19.23
C GLY A 678 12.05 11.92 18.48
N ARG A 679 11.15 12.21 17.55
CA ARG A 679 11.13 13.44 16.74
C ARG A 679 11.27 14.72 17.57
N ALA A 680 10.71 14.76 18.79
CA ALA A 680 10.79 15.92 19.67
C ALA A 680 12.24 16.38 19.93
N LEU A 681 13.23 15.49 19.78
CA LEU A 681 14.66 15.86 19.88
C LEU A 681 15.08 16.85 18.79
N LEU A 682 14.45 16.79 17.60
CA LEU A 682 14.71 17.72 16.51
C LEU A 682 14.06 19.09 16.76
N ASP A 683 12.97 19.14 17.51
CA ASP A 683 12.26 20.39 17.84
C ASP A 683 12.95 21.16 19.01
N GLY A 684 13.93 20.54 19.67
CA GLY A 684 14.66 21.08 20.80
C GLY A 684 14.04 20.71 22.15
N VAL A 685 14.79 20.00 22.97
CA VAL A 685 14.36 19.52 24.30
C VAL A 685 15.25 20.12 25.37
N ARG A 686 14.67 20.45 26.56
CA ARG A 686 15.39 20.97 27.73
C ARG A 686 16.25 22.20 27.47
N GLY A 687 15.76 23.12 26.61
CA GLY A 687 16.48 24.37 26.28
C GLY A 687 17.53 24.22 25.17
N ALA A 688 17.68 23.07 24.55
CA ALA A 688 18.47 22.93 23.33
C ALA A 688 17.79 23.65 22.15
N PRO A 689 18.53 24.32 21.27
CA PRO A 689 17.94 24.94 20.08
C PRO A 689 17.38 23.87 19.13
N PRO A 690 16.33 24.21 18.35
CA PRO A 690 15.83 23.33 17.29
C PRO A 690 16.94 22.96 16.29
N ALA A 691 16.95 21.72 15.85
CA ALA A 691 17.86 21.21 14.83
C ALA A 691 17.51 21.74 13.43
N ASP A 692 18.47 21.69 12.52
CA ASP A 692 18.31 22.09 11.12
C ASP A 692 17.63 20.97 10.31
N VAL A 693 16.31 20.85 10.49
CA VAL A 693 15.50 19.83 9.83
C VAL A 693 15.53 19.99 8.30
N ASP A 694 15.62 21.20 7.78
CA ASP A 694 15.69 21.44 6.34
C ASP A 694 16.98 20.86 5.75
N ALA A 695 18.11 21.06 6.44
CA ALA A 695 19.36 20.45 6.02
C ALA A 695 19.36 18.91 6.13
N LEU A 696 18.67 18.34 7.11
CA LEU A 696 18.49 16.89 7.22
C LEU A 696 17.67 16.35 6.03
N VAL A 697 16.56 16.99 5.69
CA VAL A 697 15.74 16.64 4.54
C VAL A 697 16.54 16.70 3.24
N GLU A 698 17.35 17.75 3.07
CA GLU A 698 18.22 17.85 1.90
C GLU A 698 19.25 16.72 1.82
N VAL A 699 19.83 16.29 2.93
CA VAL A 699 20.73 15.12 2.96
C VAL A 699 19.98 13.85 2.54
N VAL A 700 18.78 13.62 3.06
CA VAL A 700 17.94 12.46 2.69
C VAL A 700 17.64 12.43 1.20
N LEU A 701 17.28 13.57 0.60
CA LEU A 701 17.03 13.70 -0.84
C LEU A 701 18.29 13.47 -1.68
N ARG A 702 19.45 13.89 -1.22
CA ARG A 702 20.74 13.61 -1.88
C ARG A 702 21.13 12.13 -1.78
N VAL A 703 20.87 11.50 -0.63
CA VAL A 703 21.11 10.07 -0.41
C VAL A 703 20.20 9.23 -1.31
N GLN A 704 18.89 9.56 -1.42
CA GLN A 704 18.01 8.85 -2.36
C GLN A 704 18.48 8.99 -3.81
N ARG A 705 18.91 10.19 -4.24
CA ARG A 705 19.45 10.39 -5.58
C ARG A 705 20.67 9.51 -5.82
N MET A 706 21.59 9.45 -4.84
CA MET A 706 22.75 8.57 -4.88
C MET A 706 22.34 7.09 -5.00
N ALA A 707 21.31 6.68 -4.23
CA ALA A 707 20.78 5.32 -4.25
C ALA A 707 20.22 4.94 -5.62
N LEU A 708 19.50 5.85 -6.30
CA LEU A 708 18.98 5.64 -7.65
C LEU A 708 20.10 5.61 -8.69
N GLU A 709 21.04 6.56 -8.65
CA GLU A 709 22.14 6.66 -9.64
C GLU A 709 23.15 5.51 -9.53
N LEU A 710 23.32 4.94 -8.35
CA LEU A 710 24.27 3.87 -8.03
C LEU A 710 23.59 2.52 -7.75
N ASP A 711 22.34 2.34 -8.17
CA ASP A 711 21.56 1.12 -7.91
C ASP A 711 22.29 -0.17 -8.31
N GLY A 712 23.01 -0.16 -9.44
CA GLY A 712 23.83 -1.28 -9.89
C GLY A 712 25.19 -1.42 -9.16
N ASP A 713 25.67 -0.36 -8.52
CA ASP A 713 27.04 -0.27 -7.98
C ASP A 713 27.09 -0.32 -6.44
N LEU A 714 26.08 0.25 -5.75
CA LEU A 714 26.02 0.40 -4.30
C LEU A 714 25.12 -0.67 -3.66
N ALA A 715 25.65 -1.48 -2.76
CA ALA A 715 24.89 -2.45 -1.98
C ALA A 715 24.34 -1.84 -0.70
N GLU A 716 25.18 -1.05 -0.01
CA GLU A 716 24.86 -0.48 1.30
C GLU A 716 25.56 0.85 1.49
N LEU A 717 24.89 1.79 2.13
CA LEU A 717 25.44 3.03 2.65
C LEU A 717 24.94 3.23 4.08
N ASP A 718 25.83 3.53 5.03
CA ASP A 718 25.48 3.93 6.39
C ASP A 718 26.20 5.24 6.74
N ILE A 719 25.44 6.28 7.02
CA ILE A 719 25.94 7.56 7.55
C ILE A 719 25.57 7.58 9.04
N ASN A 720 26.52 7.28 9.90
CA ASN A 720 26.30 7.10 11.33
C ASN A 720 27.51 7.54 12.16
N PRO A 721 27.44 8.72 12.86
CA PRO A 721 26.29 9.62 12.87
C PRO A 721 26.33 10.71 11.78
N LEU A 722 25.14 11.12 11.36
CA LEU A 722 24.91 12.42 10.74
C LEU A 722 24.58 13.43 11.85
N MET A 723 25.45 14.41 12.09
CA MET A 723 25.23 15.45 13.08
C MET A 723 24.37 16.57 12.50
N VAL A 724 23.13 16.69 12.96
CA VAL A 724 22.21 17.78 12.59
C VAL A 724 22.42 18.93 13.57
N LEU A 725 23.01 20.02 13.08
CA LEU A 725 23.36 21.20 13.87
C LEU A 725 22.13 22.06 14.17
N PRO A 726 22.23 23.06 15.05
CA PRO A 726 21.15 24.04 15.25
C PRO A 726 20.70 24.67 13.95
N ARG A 727 19.43 25.05 13.89
CA ARG A 727 18.77 25.64 12.69
C ARG A 727 19.64 26.69 11.99
N GLY A 728 19.80 26.56 10.67
CA GLY A 728 20.63 27.40 9.82
C GLY A 728 22.13 27.05 9.81
N GLN A 729 22.59 26.04 10.56
CA GLN A 729 23.99 25.62 10.60
C GLN A 729 24.26 24.35 9.77
N GLY A 730 23.21 23.68 9.30
CA GLY A 730 23.31 22.52 8.41
C GLY A 730 23.45 21.18 9.11
N ALA A 731 23.71 20.16 8.31
CA ALA A 731 23.98 18.80 8.77
C ALA A 731 25.36 18.33 8.26
N VAL A 732 26.07 17.52 9.04
CA VAL A 732 27.45 17.08 8.75
C VAL A 732 27.59 15.59 9.00
N ALA A 733 27.96 14.80 7.99
CA ALA A 733 28.23 13.37 8.13
C ALA A 733 29.59 13.15 8.81
N LEU A 734 29.58 12.69 10.05
CA LEU A 734 30.81 12.50 10.85
C LEU A 734 31.50 11.19 10.55
N ASP A 735 30.75 10.17 10.23
CA ASP A 735 31.24 8.85 9.84
C ASP A 735 30.36 8.30 8.68
N ALA A 736 30.98 7.47 7.85
CA ALA A 736 30.27 6.83 6.74
C ALA A 736 30.92 5.50 6.37
N LEU A 737 30.04 4.56 6.00
CA LEU A 737 30.39 3.27 5.46
C LEU A 737 29.68 3.09 4.13
N ALA A 738 30.36 2.59 3.11
CA ALA A 738 29.74 2.19 1.86
C ALA A 738 30.29 0.82 1.41
N VAL A 739 29.37 -0.03 0.93
CA VAL A 739 29.69 -1.36 0.40
C VAL A 739 29.28 -1.38 -1.08
N CYS A 740 30.22 -1.73 -1.94
CA CYS A 740 29.94 -1.90 -3.37
C CYS A 740 29.37 -3.29 -3.63
N ARG A 741 28.47 -3.39 -4.62
CA ARG A 741 27.94 -4.68 -5.09
C ARG A 741 29.05 -5.55 -5.67
N GLU A 742 28.92 -6.85 -5.56
CA GLU A 742 29.68 -7.79 -6.37
C GLU A 742 29.34 -7.55 -7.85
N GLY A 743 30.35 -7.45 -8.71
CA GLY A 743 30.12 -7.33 -10.15
C GLY A 743 29.28 -8.52 -10.63
N ALA A 744 28.30 -8.29 -11.48
CA ALA A 744 27.63 -9.38 -12.15
C ALA A 744 28.72 -10.24 -12.83
N ALA A 745 28.78 -11.53 -12.49
CA ALA A 745 29.64 -12.47 -13.17
C ALA A 745 29.28 -12.41 -14.66
N SER A 746 30.20 -11.89 -15.48
CA SER A 746 30.09 -11.74 -16.92
C SER A 746 29.98 -13.10 -17.59
#